data_4e2415cefe2a6c34191872c28ab85f5a
#
_entry.id   4e2415cefe2a6c34191872c28ab85f5a
#
_cell.length_a   1.000
_cell.length_b   1.000
_cell.length_c   1.000
_cell.angle_alpha   90.00
_cell.angle_beta   90.00
_cell.angle_gamma   90.00
#
_symmetry.space_group_name_H-M   'P 1'
#
loop_
_entity.id
_entity.type
_entity.pdbx_description
1 polymer ?
#
loop_
_entity_poly.entity_id
_entity_poly.type
_entity_poly.pdbx_seq_one_letter_code
_entity_poly.pdbx_strand_id
1 'polypeptide(L)'
;MNHKLLTKFVFSGMQKNKKTLIPYLLAGTMTVMIYYILQSLAHCPYIYKDGVEAFYGAQIISILLEISGQIVAVFAAVFLFYTNQFMIRSRKKEMGLYGVLGMSKKNITYILAAESLINALISIVTGIMMGTFLNKLMLLILYKIINQPPVNGLFFSVEALKSTLVLFVILFAVSLIYNVASIRVGKPIALLQSDRTGEKEPKVKVPIFILGIITLTAGYKLALSAKSIGGAVNILFVSILLVVIATYCLFAAGSIFVLKCMKKNPKFYYKTKNFISVSNLMFRMKHNAAGLASICVLSTGVILLLTCGFSLMMLIGKNIDDRYPTDIKVAETVSEAGKGMDDFVTMNKALQQDGIVTTDQIYRQYRNIMVTEKDGKQKIADPDTFDSDIASDIVTYLLSAADYNEYADMNLTLKDDEILIYSSGKEWKKGDNLNFMGKEYTVAGEAEYSAIRYIIDSTMSIFEREILVFPDDEQICDLMAEAGQRVNPDEYEVFIGYQLEKALTEEQMETVRVLMELGGLNREAIRFKSEEMSAFYSIYGGIFFVGMFLAALFLMATVMIIYYKQMSEGYEDQKRFQILSNVGLTEKEAKESIRTQVMLLFYLPVAAAIMHMIVASSVVRLFLRMILIVDTFTFNMAIAIVSMIFLVIYTIVYKITSREYYKIVNRKD
;
A
#
# COMPACT_ATOMS: atom_id res chain seq x y z
N MET A 1 -22.73 -32.29 36.76
CA MET A 1 -21.48 -31.79 37.38
C MET A 1 -21.76 -30.41 37.96
N ASN A 2 -21.28 -30.12 39.17
CA ASN A 2 -21.58 -28.86 39.88
C ASN A 2 -20.99 -27.66 39.14
N HIS A 3 -21.76 -26.54 38.98
CA HIS A 3 -21.31 -25.33 38.30
C HIS A 3 -19.99 -24.76 38.85
N LYS A 4 -19.78 -24.80 40.16
CA LYS A 4 -18.50 -24.41 40.80
C LYS A 4 -17.30 -25.21 40.32
N LEU A 5 -17.50 -26.50 39.98
CA LEU A 5 -16.44 -27.36 39.48
C LEU A 5 -16.12 -27.01 38.01
N LEU A 6 -17.14 -26.72 37.17
CA LEU A 6 -16.98 -26.31 35.78
C LEU A 6 -16.21 -24.99 35.66
N THR A 7 -16.55 -24.00 36.48
CA THR A 7 -15.82 -22.71 36.50
C THR A 7 -14.36 -22.90 36.92
N LYS A 8 -14.06 -23.80 37.89
CA LYS A 8 -12.68 -24.13 38.27
C LYS A 8 -11.91 -24.75 37.10
N PHE A 9 -12.54 -25.61 36.29
CA PHE A 9 -11.91 -26.17 35.08
C PHE A 9 -11.63 -25.11 34.02
N VAL A 10 -12.52 -24.11 33.81
CA VAL A 10 -12.30 -22.98 32.90
C VAL A 10 -11.03 -22.21 33.30
N PHE A 11 -10.95 -21.72 34.52
CA PHE A 11 -9.79 -20.92 34.97
C PHE A 11 -8.49 -21.75 35.02
N SER A 12 -8.54 -23.01 35.48
CA SER A 12 -7.38 -23.90 35.47
C SER A 12 -6.91 -24.20 34.05
N GLY A 13 -7.84 -24.39 33.11
CA GLY A 13 -7.54 -24.60 31.69
C GLY A 13 -6.87 -23.38 31.07
N MET A 14 -7.39 -22.18 31.32
CA MET A 14 -6.79 -20.93 30.87
C MET A 14 -5.38 -20.74 31.45
N GLN A 15 -5.18 -21.04 32.73
CA GLN A 15 -3.89 -20.87 33.39
C GLN A 15 -2.83 -21.87 32.89
N LYS A 16 -3.20 -23.10 32.59
CA LYS A 16 -2.29 -24.12 32.03
C LYS A 16 -1.90 -23.79 30.59
N ASN A 17 -2.80 -23.16 29.81
CA ASN A 17 -2.59 -22.88 28.40
C ASN A 17 -2.16 -21.42 28.13
N LYS A 18 -1.58 -20.73 29.10
CA LYS A 18 -1.11 -19.32 28.97
C LYS A 18 -0.28 -19.06 27.69
N LYS A 19 0.59 -20.01 27.33
CA LYS A 19 1.49 -19.87 26.17
C LYS A 19 0.75 -19.76 24.82
N THR A 20 -0.44 -20.33 24.69
CA THR A 20 -1.27 -20.22 23.48
C THR A 20 -2.35 -19.16 23.61
N LEU A 21 -2.82 -18.90 24.84
CA LEU A 21 -3.89 -17.98 25.14
C LEU A 21 -3.44 -16.51 25.07
N ILE A 22 -2.27 -16.18 25.66
CA ILE A 22 -1.77 -14.79 25.68
C ILE A 22 -1.59 -14.22 24.27
N PRO A 23 -0.94 -14.91 23.32
CA PRO A 23 -0.86 -14.41 21.95
C PRO A 23 -2.22 -14.25 21.27
N TYR A 24 -3.18 -15.13 21.54
CA TYR A 24 -4.54 -15.00 21.02
C TYR A 24 -5.23 -13.75 21.56
N LEU A 25 -5.13 -13.49 22.87
CA LEU A 25 -5.67 -12.28 23.49
C LEU A 25 -4.99 -11.03 22.96
N LEU A 26 -3.66 -11.03 22.80
CA LEU A 26 -2.92 -9.92 22.20
C LEU A 26 -3.40 -9.63 20.76
N ALA A 27 -3.55 -10.68 19.94
CA ALA A 27 -4.06 -10.54 18.59
C ALA A 27 -5.46 -9.92 18.57
N GLY A 28 -6.37 -10.42 19.41
CA GLY A 28 -7.72 -9.88 19.54
C GLY A 28 -7.73 -8.43 20.01
N THR A 29 -7.00 -8.13 21.10
CA THR A 29 -6.89 -6.79 21.67
C THR A 29 -6.34 -5.77 20.66
N MET A 30 -5.24 -6.11 19.97
CA MET A 30 -4.63 -5.19 18.98
C MET A 30 -5.55 -4.97 17.78
N THR A 31 -6.24 -6.00 17.31
CA THR A 31 -7.17 -5.86 16.19
C THR A 31 -8.37 -4.96 16.55
N VAL A 32 -8.95 -5.17 17.74
CA VAL A 32 -10.00 -4.31 18.29
C VAL A 32 -9.51 -2.88 18.44
N MET A 33 -8.33 -2.68 19.01
CA MET A 33 -7.71 -1.38 19.24
C MET A 33 -7.52 -0.61 17.92
N ILE A 34 -6.93 -1.25 16.91
CA ILE A 34 -6.65 -0.61 15.62
C ILE A 34 -7.96 -0.21 14.93
N TYR A 35 -8.95 -1.10 14.89
CA TYR A 35 -10.26 -0.78 14.31
C TYR A 35 -10.93 0.38 15.03
N TYR A 36 -10.93 0.36 16.38
CA TYR A 36 -11.52 1.42 17.18
C TYR A 36 -10.83 2.77 16.93
N ILE A 37 -9.50 2.81 16.86
CA ILE A 37 -8.75 4.05 16.58
C ILE A 37 -9.14 4.61 15.21
N LEU A 38 -9.14 3.79 14.16
CA LEU A 38 -9.50 4.24 12.81
C LEU A 38 -10.92 4.78 12.75
N GLN A 39 -11.89 4.07 13.34
CA GLN A 39 -13.28 4.52 13.40
C GLN A 39 -13.44 5.78 14.25
N SER A 40 -12.70 5.87 15.36
CA SER A 40 -12.74 7.05 16.21
C SER A 40 -12.18 8.29 15.53
N LEU A 41 -11.09 8.14 14.76
CA LEU A 41 -10.51 9.24 13.98
C LEU A 41 -11.41 9.63 12.79
N ALA A 42 -12.06 8.67 12.13
CA ALA A 42 -13.01 8.95 11.05
C ALA A 42 -14.19 9.83 11.51
N HIS A 43 -14.63 9.67 12.77
CA HIS A 43 -15.70 10.45 13.36
C HIS A 43 -15.18 11.51 14.34
N CYS A 44 -13.96 12.02 14.11
CA CYS A 44 -13.34 13.02 14.97
C CYS A 44 -13.83 14.44 14.64
N PRO A 45 -14.42 15.18 15.60
CA PRO A 45 -14.91 16.53 15.34
C PRO A 45 -13.80 17.54 15.02
N TYR A 46 -12.54 17.21 15.31
CA TYR A 46 -11.40 18.03 14.94
C TYR A 46 -10.90 17.76 13.51
N ILE A 47 -11.42 16.75 12.81
CA ILE A 47 -11.15 16.50 11.40
C ILE A 47 -12.34 16.99 10.58
N TYR A 48 -13.51 16.38 10.76
CA TYR A 48 -14.71 16.68 9.99
C TYR A 48 -15.96 16.47 10.85
N LYS A 49 -16.86 17.45 10.86
CA LYS A 49 -18.10 17.36 11.60
C LYS A 49 -19.23 18.18 10.96
N ASP A 50 -20.38 17.52 10.74
CA ASP A 50 -21.63 18.16 10.29
C ASP A 50 -21.46 19.02 9.01
N GLY A 51 -20.61 18.60 8.09
CA GLY A 51 -20.34 19.35 6.85
C GLY A 51 -19.24 20.41 6.97
N VAL A 52 -18.66 20.59 8.16
CA VAL A 52 -17.59 21.56 8.40
C VAL A 52 -16.24 20.85 8.46
N GLU A 53 -15.33 21.27 7.60
CA GLU A 53 -13.93 20.83 7.61
C GLU A 53 -13.11 21.64 8.62
N ALA A 54 -12.27 20.96 9.41
CA ALA A 54 -11.37 21.63 10.33
C ALA A 54 -10.16 22.24 9.61
N PHE A 55 -9.84 21.72 8.42
CA PHE A 55 -8.77 22.20 7.54
C PHE A 55 -9.07 21.68 6.12
N TYR A 56 -8.49 22.32 5.11
CA TYR A 56 -8.71 21.97 3.70
C TYR A 56 -8.33 20.51 3.41
N GLY A 57 -9.28 19.72 2.88
CA GLY A 57 -9.12 18.28 2.59
C GLY A 57 -9.41 17.35 3.78
N ALA A 58 -9.91 17.83 4.90
CA ALA A 58 -10.25 17.03 6.07
C ALA A 58 -11.35 15.99 5.80
N GLN A 59 -12.32 16.30 4.93
CA GLN A 59 -13.35 15.37 4.50
C GLN A 59 -12.74 14.13 3.82
N ILE A 60 -11.74 14.32 2.97
CA ILE A 60 -11.05 13.23 2.28
C ILE A 60 -10.38 12.30 3.29
N ILE A 61 -9.73 12.85 4.31
CA ILE A 61 -9.14 12.05 5.40
C ILE A 61 -10.21 11.23 6.12
N SER A 62 -11.34 11.84 6.46
CA SER A 62 -12.44 11.14 7.13
C SER A 62 -12.92 9.93 6.30
N ILE A 63 -13.14 10.13 4.99
CA ILE A 63 -13.52 9.07 4.05
C ILE A 63 -12.44 7.97 3.97
N LEU A 64 -11.16 8.34 3.87
CA LEU A 64 -10.05 7.38 3.83
C LEU A 64 -9.98 6.53 5.11
N LEU A 65 -10.18 7.14 6.27
CA LEU A 65 -10.21 6.45 7.55
C LEU A 65 -11.40 5.50 7.67
N GLU A 66 -12.57 5.89 7.17
CA GLU A 66 -13.77 5.05 7.16
C GLU A 66 -13.59 3.82 6.26
N ILE A 67 -13.12 4.02 5.03
CA ILE A 67 -12.81 2.93 4.09
C ILE A 67 -11.75 1.99 4.69
N SER A 68 -10.71 2.54 5.33
CA SER A 68 -9.68 1.75 5.98
C SER A 68 -10.24 0.91 7.14
N GLY A 69 -11.20 1.44 7.88
CA GLY A 69 -11.94 0.70 8.90
C GLY A 69 -12.65 -0.53 8.31
N GLN A 70 -13.29 -0.40 7.15
CA GLN A 70 -13.93 -1.53 6.44
C GLN A 70 -12.91 -2.58 6.02
N ILE A 71 -11.76 -2.17 5.48
CA ILE A 71 -10.66 -3.08 5.11
C ILE A 71 -10.15 -3.84 6.34
N VAL A 72 -9.95 -3.12 7.45
CA VAL A 72 -9.53 -3.71 8.73
C VAL A 72 -10.58 -4.68 9.27
N ALA A 73 -11.88 -4.41 9.11
CA ALA A 73 -12.95 -5.32 9.51
C ALA A 73 -12.88 -6.67 8.77
N VAL A 74 -12.69 -6.63 7.46
CA VAL A 74 -12.52 -7.84 6.63
C VAL A 74 -11.26 -8.60 7.05
N PHE A 75 -10.15 -7.90 7.22
CA PHE A 75 -8.90 -8.51 7.68
C PHE A 75 -9.06 -9.12 9.09
N ALA A 76 -9.71 -8.41 10.02
CA ALA A 76 -9.98 -8.87 11.37
C ALA A 76 -10.77 -10.17 11.37
N ALA A 77 -11.78 -10.31 10.51
CA ALA A 77 -12.57 -11.52 10.38
C ALA A 77 -11.69 -12.72 10.00
N VAL A 78 -10.86 -12.57 8.96
CA VAL A 78 -9.95 -13.64 8.50
C VAL A 78 -8.89 -13.96 9.56
N PHE A 79 -8.27 -12.94 10.13
CA PHE A 79 -7.17 -13.09 11.07
C PHE A 79 -7.59 -13.68 12.41
N LEU A 80 -8.69 -13.19 12.98
CA LEU A 80 -9.23 -13.75 14.25
C LEU A 80 -9.71 -15.18 14.06
N PHE A 81 -10.31 -15.50 12.92
CA PHE A 81 -10.70 -16.88 12.61
C PHE A 81 -9.48 -17.79 12.50
N TYR A 82 -8.43 -17.34 11.82
CA TYR A 82 -7.17 -18.09 11.73
C TYR A 82 -6.52 -18.36 13.09
N THR A 83 -6.39 -17.32 13.92
CA THR A 83 -5.79 -17.44 15.25
C THR A 83 -6.66 -18.30 16.19
N ASN A 84 -7.98 -18.19 16.09
CA ASN A 84 -8.94 -19.03 16.82
C ASN A 84 -8.82 -20.51 16.41
N GLN A 85 -8.68 -20.79 15.11
CA GLN A 85 -8.50 -22.18 14.63
C GLN A 85 -7.21 -22.80 15.19
N PHE A 86 -6.14 -22.02 15.33
CA PHE A 86 -4.91 -22.50 15.93
C PHE A 86 -5.08 -22.77 17.42
N MET A 87 -5.68 -21.85 18.17
CA MET A 87 -5.97 -21.99 19.58
C MET A 87 -6.80 -23.25 19.85
N ILE A 88 -7.88 -23.46 19.11
CA ILE A 88 -8.77 -24.62 19.31
C ILE A 88 -8.09 -25.95 18.98
N ARG A 89 -7.16 -25.96 17.97
CA ARG A 89 -6.39 -27.19 17.65
C ARG A 89 -5.54 -27.64 18.83
N SER A 90 -4.90 -26.72 19.53
CA SER A 90 -4.13 -27.01 20.76
C SER A 90 -5.00 -27.56 21.87
N ARG A 91 -6.23 -27.04 22.00
CA ARG A 91 -7.19 -27.45 23.04
C ARG A 91 -7.89 -28.80 22.78
N LYS A 92 -8.00 -29.21 21.47
CA LYS A 92 -8.67 -30.47 21.11
C LYS A 92 -8.12 -31.71 21.84
N LYS A 93 -6.80 -31.79 22.05
CA LYS A 93 -6.18 -32.89 22.77
C LYS A 93 -6.65 -32.94 24.22
N GLU A 94 -6.68 -31.80 24.91
CA GLU A 94 -7.14 -31.69 26.30
C GLU A 94 -8.63 -32.03 26.42
N MET A 95 -9.46 -31.53 25.50
CA MET A 95 -10.89 -31.84 25.45
C MET A 95 -11.15 -33.32 25.14
N GLY A 96 -10.31 -33.94 24.29
CA GLY A 96 -10.33 -35.40 24.05
C GLY A 96 -10.04 -36.19 25.32
N LEU A 97 -9.06 -35.75 26.12
CA LEU A 97 -8.73 -36.39 27.41
C LEU A 97 -9.90 -36.30 28.41
N TYR A 98 -10.55 -35.12 28.53
CA TYR A 98 -11.73 -34.97 29.36
C TYR A 98 -12.88 -35.90 28.94
N GLY A 99 -13.04 -36.11 27.62
CA GLY A 99 -14.02 -37.06 27.11
C GLY A 99 -13.73 -38.51 27.46
N VAL A 100 -12.46 -38.94 27.44
CA VAL A 100 -12.03 -40.27 27.85
C VAL A 100 -12.19 -40.49 29.38
N LEU A 101 -11.96 -39.43 30.17
CA LEU A 101 -12.19 -39.44 31.62
C LEU A 101 -13.68 -39.37 32.00
N GLY A 102 -14.61 -39.50 31.06
CA GLY A 102 -16.04 -39.58 31.30
C GLY A 102 -16.80 -38.27 31.35
N MET A 103 -16.19 -37.14 30.97
CA MET A 103 -16.89 -35.86 30.89
C MET A 103 -17.83 -35.83 29.70
N SER A 104 -19.11 -35.48 29.93
CA SER A 104 -20.11 -35.39 28.87
C SER A 104 -19.77 -34.29 27.85
N LYS A 105 -20.14 -34.47 26.56
CA LYS A 105 -19.95 -33.47 25.52
C LYS A 105 -20.58 -32.11 25.87
N LYS A 106 -21.70 -32.08 26.61
CA LYS A 106 -22.33 -30.83 27.07
C LYS A 106 -21.44 -30.05 28.03
N ASN A 107 -20.78 -30.72 28.98
CA ASN A 107 -19.89 -30.07 29.94
C ASN A 107 -18.62 -29.56 29.26
N ILE A 108 -18.05 -30.32 28.31
CA ILE A 108 -16.89 -29.89 27.51
C ILE A 108 -17.25 -28.66 26.68
N THR A 109 -18.43 -28.67 26.03
CA THR A 109 -18.94 -27.49 25.26
C THR A 109 -19.12 -26.26 26.15
N TYR A 110 -19.61 -26.42 27.37
CA TYR A 110 -19.78 -25.36 28.35
C TYR A 110 -18.42 -24.71 28.72
N ILE A 111 -17.43 -25.55 29.05
CA ILE A 111 -16.07 -25.05 29.37
C ILE A 111 -15.49 -24.23 28.24
N LEU A 112 -15.58 -24.74 26.99
CA LEU A 112 -15.04 -24.04 25.83
C LEU A 112 -15.80 -22.76 25.51
N ALA A 113 -17.13 -22.78 25.65
CA ALA A 113 -17.97 -21.60 25.42
C ALA A 113 -17.64 -20.50 26.44
N ALA A 114 -17.50 -20.86 27.73
CA ALA A 114 -17.14 -19.93 28.78
C ALA A 114 -15.73 -19.33 28.57
N GLU A 115 -14.73 -20.16 28.20
CA GLU A 115 -13.40 -19.68 27.85
C GLU A 115 -13.41 -18.72 26.65
N SER A 116 -14.14 -19.06 25.58
CA SER A 116 -14.26 -18.21 24.39
C SER A 116 -14.94 -16.88 24.73
N LEU A 117 -15.94 -16.87 25.57
CA LEU A 117 -16.65 -15.66 25.98
C LEU A 117 -15.80 -14.77 26.86
N ILE A 118 -15.02 -15.33 27.80
CA ILE A 118 -14.07 -14.59 28.62
C ILE A 118 -12.99 -13.94 27.73
N ASN A 119 -12.46 -14.71 26.79
CA ASN A 119 -11.43 -14.21 25.86
C ASN A 119 -11.97 -13.07 24.98
N ALA A 120 -13.20 -13.18 24.48
CA ALA A 120 -13.86 -12.13 23.72
C ALA A 120 -14.03 -10.86 24.57
N LEU A 121 -14.54 -11.02 25.79
CA LEU A 121 -14.75 -9.90 26.71
C LEU A 121 -13.42 -9.18 27.01
N ILE A 122 -12.37 -9.94 27.37
CA ILE A 122 -11.05 -9.37 27.65
C ILE A 122 -10.53 -8.63 26.41
N SER A 123 -10.56 -9.25 25.22
CA SER A 123 -10.04 -8.63 23.99
C SER A 123 -10.79 -7.36 23.63
N ILE A 124 -12.12 -7.34 23.72
CA ILE A 124 -12.94 -6.17 23.40
C ILE A 124 -12.68 -5.05 24.41
N VAL A 125 -12.77 -5.34 25.72
CA VAL A 125 -12.62 -4.32 26.76
C VAL A 125 -11.22 -3.72 26.75
N THR A 126 -10.18 -4.58 26.74
CA THR A 126 -8.78 -4.10 26.72
C THR A 126 -8.44 -3.38 25.41
N GLY A 127 -8.97 -3.85 24.28
CA GLY A 127 -8.75 -3.20 22.97
C GLY A 127 -9.37 -1.81 22.90
N ILE A 128 -10.61 -1.63 23.35
CA ILE A 128 -11.27 -0.32 23.42
C ILE A 128 -10.56 0.60 24.41
N MET A 129 -10.20 0.11 25.61
CA MET A 129 -9.48 0.91 26.60
C MET A 129 -8.14 1.41 26.06
N MET A 130 -7.33 0.51 25.49
CA MET A 130 -6.04 0.87 24.88
C MET A 130 -6.24 1.81 23.68
N GLY A 131 -7.25 1.54 22.85
CA GLY A 131 -7.59 2.39 21.72
C GLY A 131 -7.98 3.80 22.13
N THR A 132 -8.82 3.95 23.16
CA THR A 132 -9.21 5.25 23.71
C THR A 132 -8.00 6.00 24.29
N PHE A 133 -7.12 5.30 24.99
CA PHE A 133 -5.90 5.90 25.53
C PHE A 133 -4.95 6.38 24.44
N LEU A 134 -4.76 5.58 23.39
CA LEU A 134 -3.86 5.90 22.27
C LEU A 134 -4.47 6.85 21.23
N ASN A 135 -5.78 7.07 21.27
CA ASN A 135 -6.49 7.84 20.25
C ASN A 135 -5.95 9.25 20.08
N LYS A 136 -5.67 9.94 21.20
CA LYS A 136 -5.06 11.29 21.17
C LYS A 136 -3.67 11.28 20.55
N LEU A 137 -2.85 10.27 20.87
CA LEU A 137 -1.51 10.14 20.29
C LEU A 137 -1.60 9.93 18.77
N MET A 138 -2.54 9.07 18.33
CA MET A 138 -2.73 8.80 16.90
C MET A 138 -3.26 10.04 16.15
N LEU A 139 -4.15 10.82 16.77
CA LEU A 139 -4.57 12.11 16.23
C LEU A 139 -3.39 13.07 16.05
N LEU A 140 -2.52 13.20 17.06
CA LEU A 140 -1.33 14.07 16.97
C LEU A 140 -0.34 13.58 15.90
N ILE A 141 -0.17 12.26 15.75
CA ILE A 141 0.66 11.69 14.68
C ILE A 141 0.04 12.00 13.32
N LEU A 142 -1.27 11.83 13.15
CA LEU A 142 -1.97 12.19 11.92
C LEU A 142 -1.74 13.65 11.57
N TYR A 143 -2.00 14.58 12.53
CA TYR A 143 -1.82 16.02 12.31
C TYR A 143 -0.38 16.39 11.94
N LYS A 144 0.60 15.72 12.55
CA LYS A 144 2.01 15.91 12.20
C LYS A 144 2.33 15.43 10.79
N ILE A 145 1.74 14.29 10.36
CA ILE A 145 1.95 13.72 9.01
C ILE A 145 1.33 14.64 7.95
N ILE A 146 0.13 15.16 8.21
CA ILE A 146 -0.57 16.05 7.27
C ILE A 146 -0.13 17.52 7.38
N ASN A 147 0.91 17.79 8.14
CA ASN A 147 1.49 19.14 8.35
C ASN A 147 0.49 20.19 8.89
N GLN A 148 -0.43 19.74 9.77
CA GLN A 148 -1.40 20.63 10.42
C GLN A 148 -0.99 20.95 11.85
N PRO A 149 -1.39 22.13 12.39
CA PRO A 149 -1.11 22.52 13.76
C PRO A 149 -1.78 21.56 14.77
N PRO A 150 -1.10 21.22 15.88
CA PRO A 150 -1.60 20.22 16.82
C PRO A 150 -2.87 20.71 17.55
N VAL A 151 -3.84 19.83 17.70
CA VAL A 151 -5.10 20.11 18.41
C VAL A 151 -5.01 19.74 19.89
N ASN A 152 -5.46 20.61 20.78
CA ASN A 152 -5.39 20.43 22.24
C ASN A 152 -6.62 19.74 22.87
N GLY A 153 -7.60 19.29 22.10
CA GLY A 153 -8.80 18.63 22.60
C GLY A 153 -8.64 17.11 22.85
N LEU A 154 -9.41 16.57 23.79
CA LEU A 154 -9.71 15.15 23.91
C LEU A 154 -11.10 14.92 23.32
N PHE A 155 -11.27 13.82 22.61
CA PHE A 155 -12.58 13.45 22.10
C PHE A 155 -12.84 11.95 22.29
N PHE A 156 -14.12 11.62 22.37
CA PHE A 156 -14.60 10.26 22.47
C PHE A 156 -15.74 10.07 21.47
N SER A 157 -15.60 9.11 20.55
CA SER A 157 -16.62 8.82 19.55
C SER A 157 -17.53 7.68 20.01
N VAL A 158 -18.80 7.98 20.18
CA VAL A 158 -19.83 6.97 20.50
C VAL A 158 -20.11 6.09 19.30
N GLU A 159 -20.04 6.64 18.10
CA GLU A 159 -20.21 5.93 16.84
C GLU A 159 -19.13 4.85 16.66
N ALA A 160 -17.87 5.21 16.92
CA ALA A 160 -16.75 4.28 16.90
C ALA A 160 -16.89 3.17 17.94
N LEU A 161 -17.38 3.50 19.14
CA LEU A 161 -17.64 2.51 20.17
C LEU A 161 -18.72 1.51 19.73
N LYS A 162 -19.84 2.00 19.21
CA LYS A 162 -20.95 1.17 18.74
C LYS A 162 -20.52 0.25 17.59
N SER A 163 -19.88 0.80 16.55
CA SER A 163 -19.40 0.04 15.39
C SER A 163 -18.40 -1.04 15.79
N THR A 164 -17.47 -0.73 16.70
CA THR A 164 -16.50 -1.67 17.22
C THR A 164 -17.16 -2.79 18.01
N LEU A 165 -18.06 -2.47 18.93
CA LEU A 165 -18.80 -3.48 19.69
C LEU A 165 -19.60 -4.41 18.79
N VAL A 166 -20.37 -3.87 17.84
CA VAL A 166 -21.20 -4.67 16.93
C VAL A 166 -20.32 -5.61 16.10
N LEU A 167 -19.25 -5.10 15.47
CA LEU A 167 -18.37 -5.91 14.65
C LEU A 167 -17.73 -7.05 15.44
N PHE A 168 -17.06 -6.73 16.56
CA PHE A 168 -16.29 -7.74 17.29
C PHE A 168 -17.16 -8.72 18.07
N VAL A 169 -18.33 -8.32 18.54
CA VAL A 169 -19.30 -9.27 19.12
C VAL A 169 -19.73 -10.28 18.06
N ILE A 170 -20.02 -9.86 16.82
CA ILE A 170 -20.36 -10.77 15.73
C ILE A 170 -19.20 -11.70 15.42
N LEU A 171 -17.96 -11.18 15.26
CA LEU A 171 -16.78 -12.00 14.93
C LEU A 171 -16.48 -13.05 16.01
N PHE A 172 -16.53 -12.67 17.28
CA PHE A 172 -16.30 -13.61 18.37
C PHE A 172 -17.47 -14.59 18.52
N ALA A 173 -18.72 -14.20 18.25
CA ALA A 173 -19.87 -15.12 18.22
C ALA A 173 -19.72 -16.18 17.11
N VAL A 174 -19.31 -15.80 15.91
CA VAL A 174 -19.04 -16.74 14.81
C VAL A 174 -17.90 -17.69 15.21
N SER A 175 -16.82 -17.18 15.83
CA SER A 175 -15.71 -17.99 16.35
C SER A 175 -16.19 -18.98 17.42
N LEU A 176 -17.07 -18.56 18.32
CA LEU A 176 -17.67 -19.41 19.34
C LEU A 176 -18.50 -20.55 18.73
N ILE A 177 -19.36 -20.23 17.75
CA ILE A 177 -20.18 -21.22 17.04
C ILE A 177 -19.27 -22.27 16.38
N TYR A 178 -18.21 -21.82 15.68
CA TYR A 178 -17.21 -22.71 15.08
C TYR A 178 -16.53 -23.62 16.12
N ASN A 179 -16.12 -23.07 17.26
CA ASN A 179 -15.47 -23.82 18.33
C ASN A 179 -16.39 -24.92 18.87
N VAL A 180 -17.63 -24.61 19.14
CA VAL A 180 -18.65 -25.55 19.63
C VAL A 180 -18.95 -26.65 18.60
N ALA A 181 -19.13 -26.29 17.33
CA ALA A 181 -19.34 -27.23 16.24
C ALA A 181 -18.17 -28.19 16.06
N SER A 182 -16.94 -27.67 16.13
CA SER A 182 -15.69 -28.45 15.96
C SER A 182 -15.51 -29.56 17.00
N ILE A 183 -16.05 -29.40 18.22
CA ILE A 183 -15.97 -30.43 19.27
C ILE A 183 -17.11 -31.43 19.16
N ARG A 184 -18.32 -31.02 18.83
CA ARG A 184 -19.48 -31.91 18.70
C ARG A 184 -19.29 -33.00 17.65
N VAL A 185 -18.59 -32.67 16.55
CA VAL A 185 -18.35 -33.59 15.40
C VAL A 185 -17.18 -34.54 15.66
N GLY A 186 -16.21 -34.18 16.52
CA GLY A 186 -15.03 -35.01 16.82
C GLY A 186 -15.33 -36.25 17.66
N LYS A 187 -14.77 -37.43 17.24
CA LYS A 187 -14.72 -38.63 18.08
C LYS A 187 -13.55 -38.49 19.07
N PRO A 188 -13.75 -38.66 20.42
CA PRO A 188 -12.68 -38.45 21.41
C PRO A 188 -11.42 -39.27 21.15
N ILE A 189 -11.56 -40.53 20.72
CA ILE A 189 -10.45 -41.44 20.44
C ILE A 189 -9.66 -40.99 19.21
N ALA A 190 -10.29 -40.50 18.15
CA ALA A 190 -9.63 -40.01 16.97
C ALA A 190 -8.78 -38.75 17.24
N LEU A 191 -9.19 -37.93 18.22
CA LEU A 191 -8.46 -36.75 18.66
C LEU A 191 -7.14 -37.09 19.39
N LEU A 192 -7.07 -38.26 20.05
CA LEU A 192 -5.88 -38.73 20.74
C LEU A 192 -4.92 -39.56 19.88
N GLN A 193 -5.43 -40.19 18.80
CA GLN A 193 -4.64 -41.09 17.94
C GLN A 193 -3.94 -40.39 16.78
N SER A 194 -4.21 -39.13 16.55
CA SER A 194 -3.64 -38.36 15.40
C SER A 194 -2.09 -38.32 15.35
N ASP A 195 -1.42 -38.60 16.47
CA ASP A 195 0.06 -38.54 16.61
C ASP A 195 0.76 -39.91 16.45
N ARG A 196 0.02 -41.01 16.28
CA ARG A 196 0.61 -42.37 16.30
C ARG A 196 0.87 -42.99 14.92
N THR A 197 0.35 -42.43 13.86
CA THR A 197 0.61 -42.92 12.51
C THR A 197 1.92 -42.36 11.98
N GLY A 198 2.91 -43.21 11.73
CA GLY A 198 4.20 -42.82 11.15
C GLY A 198 4.01 -42.00 9.88
N GLU A 199 4.69 -40.88 9.80
CA GLU A 199 4.59 -39.98 8.65
C GLU A 199 5.26 -40.56 7.41
N LYS A 200 4.51 -40.70 6.33
CA LYS A 200 5.07 -41.09 5.04
C LYS A 200 5.86 -39.92 4.42
N GLU A 201 7.00 -40.23 3.80
CA GLU A 201 7.80 -39.24 3.10
C GLU A 201 6.95 -38.45 2.06
N PRO A 202 6.99 -37.10 2.09
CA PRO A 202 6.16 -36.30 1.21
C PRO A 202 6.52 -36.52 -0.25
N LYS A 203 5.50 -36.76 -1.07
CA LYS A 203 5.64 -36.84 -2.54
C LYS A 203 5.56 -35.41 -3.11
N VAL A 204 6.39 -35.11 -4.11
CA VAL A 204 6.26 -33.84 -4.87
C VAL A 204 4.96 -33.90 -5.65
N LYS A 205 4.10 -32.92 -5.42
CA LYS A 205 2.88 -32.73 -6.24
C LYS A 205 3.27 -31.94 -7.50
N VAL A 206 3.81 -32.66 -8.49
CA VAL A 206 4.34 -32.06 -9.72
C VAL A 206 3.36 -31.10 -10.42
N PRO A 207 2.05 -31.39 -10.55
CA PRO A 207 1.11 -30.45 -11.17
C PRO A 207 1.02 -29.11 -10.41
N ILE A 208 1.05 -29.13 -9.06
CA ILE A 208 1.02 -27.93 -8.24
C ILE A 208 2.32 -27.13 -8.40
N PHE A 209 3.46 -27.81 -8.50
CA PHE A 209 4.75 -27.18 -8.74
C PHE A 209 4.80 -26.47 -10.10
N ILE A 210 4.36 -27.14 -11.16
CA ILE A 210 4.27 -26.57 -12.51
C ILE A 210 3.31 -25.37 -12.53
N LEU A 211 2.14 -25.51 -11.93
CA LEU A 211 1.19 -24.41 -11.80
C LEU A 211 1.83 -23.21 -11.09
N GLY A 212 2.59 -23.44 -10.02
CA GLY A 212 3.29 -22.37 -9.31
C GLY A 212 4.33 -21.65 -10.17
N ILE A 213 5.08 -22.37 -11.01
CA ILE A 213 6.04 -21.76 -11.94
C ILE A 213 5.32 -20.96 -13.03
N ILE A 214 4.27 -21.52 -13.62
CA ILE A 214 3.50 -20.86 -14.69
C ILE A 214 2.88 -19.56 -14.16
N THR A 215 2.20 -19.62 -13.00
CA THR A 215 1.55 -18.44 -12.41
C THR A 215 2.56 -17.40 -11.95
N LEU A 216 3.73 -17.79 -11.41
CA LEU A 216 4.79 -16.85 -11.07
C LEU A 216 5.35 -16.14 -12.30
N THR A 217 5.68 -16.92 -13.32
CA THR A 217 6.26 -16.37 -14.56
C THR A 217 5.25 -15.47 -15.29
N ALA A 218 3.98 -15.86 -15.32
CA ALA A 218 2.91 -15.06 -15.90
C ALA A 218 2.72 -13.75 -15.11
N GLY A 219 2.63 -13.83 -13.78
CA GLY A 219 2.49 -12.65 -12.93
C GLY A 219 3.66 -11.67 -13.04
N TYR A 220 4.89 -12.19 -13.06
CA TYR A 220 6.09 -11.36 -13.24
C TYR A 220 6.18 -10.73 -14.64
N LYS A 221 5.93 -11.52 -15.70
CA LYS A 221 5.89 -10.98 -17.06
C LYS A 221 4.84 -9.89 -17.19
N LEU A 222 3.65 -10.12 -16.65
CA LEU A 222 2.57 -9.14 -16.68
C LEU A 222 2.95 -7.87 -15.94
N ALA A 223 3.53 -7.98 -14.74
CA ALA A 223 3.98 -6.81 -13.96
C ALA A 223 5.08 -6.00 -14.68
N LEU A 224 6.01 -6.69 -15.38
CA LEU A 224 7.09 -6.04 -16.11
C LEU A 224 6.68 -5.53 -17.50
N SER A 225 5.58 -6.05 -18.07
CA SER A 225 5.04 -5.61 -19.36
C SER A 225 4.16 -4.38 -19.27
N ALA A 226 3.80 -3.94 -18.07
CA ALA A 226 3.01 -2.73 -17.88
C ALA A 226 3.79 -1.50 -18.38
N LYS A 227 3.28 -0.88 -19.43
CA LYS A 227 3.88 0.32 -20.05
C LYS A 227 2.95 1.53 -19.96
N SER A 228 1.64 1.31 -19.90
CA SER A 228 0.63 2.36 -19.86
C SER A 228 0.02 2.51 -18.47
N ILE A 229 -0.30 3.74 -18.12
CA ILE A 229 -0.91 4.09 -16.84
C ILE A 229 -2.35 3.55 -16.76
N GLY A 230 -3.15 3.66 -17.83
CA GLY A 230 -4.55 3.22 -17.85
C GLY A 230 -4.73 1.72 -17.61
N GLY A 231 -3.82 0.89 -18.12
CA GLY A 231 -3.82 -0.55 -17.89
C GLY A 231 -3.23 -0.97 -16.54
N ALA A 232 -2.47 -0.08 -15.86
CA ALA A 232 -1.67 -0.44 -14.68
C ALA A 232 -2.51 -0.97 -13.52
N VAL A 233 -3.73 -0.47 -13.31
CA VAL A 233 -4.63 -0.91 -12.22
C VAL A 233 -5.00 -2.38 -12.39
N ASN A 234 -5.53 -2.75 -13.55
CA ASN A 234 -5.96 -4.12 -13.83
C ASN A 234 -4.76 -5.08 -13.81
N ILE A 235 -3.64 -4.67 -14.43
CA ILE A 235 -2.39 -5.43 -14.45
C ILE A 235 -1.87 -5.66 -13.02
N LEU A 236 -1.91 -4.65 -12.17
CA LEU A 236 -1.48 -4.74 -10.78
C LEU A 236 -2.29 -5.80 -10.02
N PHE A 237 -3.63 -5.71 -10.05
CA PHE A 237 -4.48 -6.66 -9.33
C PHE A 237 -4.33 -8.10 -9.84
N VAL A 238 -4.31 -8.29 -11.16
CA VAL A 238 -4.12 -9.63 -11.76
C VAL A 238 -2.74 -10.18 -11.43
N SER A 239 -1.68 -9.36 -11.50
CA SER A 239 -0.32 -9.77 -11.14
C SER A 239 -0.22 -10.18 -9.67
N ILE A 240 -0.79 -9.40 -8.75
CA ILE A 240 -0.84 -9.73 -7.31
C ILE A 240 -1.53 -11.07 -7.11
N LEU A 241 -2.69 -11.30 -7.72
CA LEU A 241 -3.43 -12.56 -7.58
C LEU A 241 -2.61 -13.76 -8.07
N LEU A 242 -1.98 -13.64 -9.25
CA LEU A 242 -1.12 -14.69 -9.81
C LEU A 242 0.09 -14.98 -8.91
N VAL A 243 0.75 -13.94 -8.39
CA VAL A 243 1.92 -14.09 -7.49
C VAL A 243 1.52 -14.70 -6.15
N VAL A 244 0.34 -14.36 -5.60
CA VAL A 244 -0.19 -14.99 -4.38
C VAL A 244 -0.42 -16.48 -4.60
N ILE A 245 -1.12 -16.88 -5.68
CA ILE A 245 -1.35 -18.28 -6.05
C ILE A 245 -0.01 -19.00 -6.21
N ALA A 246 0.93 -18.41 -6.97
CA ALA A 246 2.26 -18.94 -7.17
C ALA A 246 3.00 -19.18 -5.86
N THR A 247 2.96 -18.23 -4.95
CA THR A 247 3.62 -18.30 -3.65
C THR A 247 3.11 -19.49 -2.85
N TYR A 248 1.79 -19.69 -2.75
CA TYR A 248 1.23 -20.85 -2.07
C TYR A 248 1.60 -22.17 -2.74
N CYS A 249 1.55 -22.23 -4.07
CA CYS A 249 1.93 -23.43 -4.84
C CYS A 249 3.43 -23.77 -4.68
N LEU A 250 4.31 -22.78 -4.75
CA LEU A 250 5.75 -22.99 -4.65
C LEU A 250 6.19 -23.32 -3.21
N PHE A 251 5.62 -22.72 -2.19
CA PHE A 251 5.88 -23.15 -0.82
C PHE A 251 5.36 -24.56 -0.55
N ALA A 252 4.21 -24.96 -1.13
CA ALA A 252 3.61 -26.28 -0.91
C ALA A 252 4.31 -27.43 -1.68
N ALA A 253 4.70 -27.20 -2.92
CA ALA A 253 5.27 -28.23 -3.78
C ALA A 253 6.73 -27.98 -4.17
N GLY A 254 7.10 -26.72 -4.42
CA GLY A 254 8.44 -26.32 -4.83
C GLY A 254 9.49 -26.53 -3.73
N SER A 255 9.15 -26.23 -2.48
CA SER A 255 10.04 -26.46 -1.35
C SER A 255 10.40 -27.96 -1.19
N ILE A 256 9.42 -28.84 -1.34
CA ILE A 256 9.64 -30.30 -1.29
C ILE A 256 10.49 -30.74 -2.48
N PHE A 257 10.25 -30.15 -3.67
CA PHE A 257 11.05 -30.44 -4.87
C PHE A 257 12.52 -30.07 -4.67
N VAL A 258 12.81 -28.85 -4.18
CA VAL A 258 14.19 -28.38 -3.91
C VAL A 258 14.87 -29.28 -2.88
N LEU A 259 14.20 -29.62 -1.77
CA LEU A 259 14.76 -30.50 -0.76
C LEU A 259 15.04 -31.92 -1.29
N LYS A 260 14.22 -32.44 -2.19
CA LYS A 260 14.50 -33.74 -2.87
C LYS A 260 15.68 -33.65 -3.83
N CYS A 261 15.85 -32.52 -4.54
CA CYS A 261 17.05 -32.30 -5.35
C CYS A 261 18.31 -32.25 -4.49
N MET A 262 18.24 -31.56 -3.34
CA MET A 262 19.36 -31.54 -2.36
C MET A 262 19.68 -32.93 -1.80
N LYS A 263 18.65 -33.76 -1.55
CA LYS A 263 18.81 -35.15 -1.09
C LYS A 263 19.49 -36.04 -2.15
N LYS A 264 19.26 -35.75 -3.45
CA LYS A 264 19.88 -36.51 -4.55
C LYS A 264 21.38 -36.22 -4.74
N ASN A 265 21.92 -35.16 -4.15
CA ASN A 265 23.35 -34.85 -4.22
C ASN A 265 24.10 -35.49 -3.03
N PRO A 266 24.82 -36.61 -3.20
CA PRO A 266 25.45 -37.34 -2.09
C PRO A 266 26.53 -36.51 -1.36
N LYS A 267 27.32 -35.72 -2.10
CA LYS A 267 28.39 -34.87 -1.53
C LYS A 267 27.87 -33.79 -0.60
N PHE A 268 26.64 -33.33 -0.81
CA PHE A 268 25.97 -32.36 0.02
C PHE A 268 25.19 -33.02 1.16
N TYR A 269 24.41 -34.07 0.83
CA TYR A 269 23.45 -34.70 1.74
C TYR A 269 24.12 -35.46 2.90
N TYR A 270 25.17 -36.23 2.65
CA TYR A 270 25.79 -37.10 3.69
C TYR A 270 26.69 -36.36 4.69
N LYS A 271 26.79 -35.03 4.62
CA LYS A 271 27.36 -34.28 5.75
C LYS A 271 26.35 -34.32 6.91
N THR A 272 26.78 -34.71 8.11
CA THR A 272 25.92 -34.94 9.31
C THR A 272 24.91 -33.82 9.53
N LYS A 273 25.37 -32.56 9.46
CA LYS A 273 24.53 -31.38 9.61
C LYS A 273 23.44 -31.28 8.51
N ASN A 274 23.79 -31.56 7.26
CA ASN A 274 22.88 -31.44 6.12
C ASN A 274 21.88 -32.60 6.08
N PHE A 275 22.34 -33.81 6.43
CA PHE A 275 21.50 -35.00 6.49
C PHE A 275 20.31 -34.79 7.44
N ILE A 276 20.59 -34.38 8.68
CA ILE A 276 19.56 -34.11 9.69
C ILE A 276 18.66 -32.93 9.26
N SER A 277 19.28 -31.85 8.75
CA SER A 277 18.54 -30.64 8.38
C SER A 277 17.60 -30.88 7.19
N VAL A 278 18.08 -31.47 6.10
CA VAL A 278 17.25 -31.73 4.88
C VAL A 278 16.14 -32.73 5.17
N SER A 279 16.46 -33.81 5.90
CA SER A 279 15.45 -34.81 6.27
C SER A 279 14.33 -34.24 7.12
N ASN A 280 14.66 -33.47 8.16
CA ASN A 280 13.66 -32.83 9.01
C ASN A 280 12.87 -31.73 8.26
N LEU A 281 13.55 -30.89 7.47
CA LEU A 281 12.90 -29.85 6.70
C LEU A 281 11.87 -30.41 5.71
N MET A 282 12.12 -31.58 5.12
CA MET A 282 11.21 -32.19 4.15
C MET A 282 9.84 -32.53 4.79
N PHE A 283 9.83 -33.06 6.02
CA PHE A 283 8.59 -33.34 6.75
C PHE A 283 7.93 -32.03 7.24
N ARG A 284 8.72 -31.08 7.74
CA ARG A 284 8.23 -29.77 8.18
C ARG A 284 7.57 -28.97 7.06
N MET A 285 8.15 -28.96 5.86
CA MET A 285 7.58 -28.23 4.71
C MET A 285 6.22 -28.76 4.29
N LYS A 286 5.96 -30.08 4.44
CA LYS A 286 4.63 -30.66 4.17
C LYS A 286 3.53 -30.01 5.03
N HIS A 287 3.79 -29.74 6.31
CA HIS A 287 2.80 -29.22 7.25
C HIS A 287 2.78 -27.69 7.32
N ASN A 288 3.90 -27.05 6.99
CA ASN A 288 4.13 -25.62 7.23
C ASN A 288 4.08 -24.75 6.00
N ALA A 289 3.94 -25.32 4.81
CA ALA A 289 3.97 -24.61 3.54
C ALA A 289 2.99 -23.42 3.48
N ALA A 290 1.75 -23.64 3.90
CA ALA A 290 0.73 -22.59 3.90
C ALA A 290 1.08 -21.44 4.86
N GLY A 291 1.59 -21.74 6.06
CA GLY A 291 2.02 -20.72 7.00
C GLY A 291 3.21 -19.88 6.48
N LEU A 292 4.19 -20.53 5.81
CA LEU A 292 5.32 -19.82 5.20
C LEU A 292 4.89 -18.95 4.03
N ALA A 293 3.98 -19.46 3.19
CA ALA A 293 3.38 -18.67 2.11
C ALA A 293 2.62 -17.45 2.66
N SER A 294 1.83 -17.62 3.73
CA SER A 294 1.14 -16.51 4.39
C SER A 294 2.11 -15.47 4.95
N ILE A 295 3.22 -15.90 5.58
CA ILE A 295 4.28 -14.98 6.05
C ILE A 295 4.86 -14.20 4.86
N CYS A 296 5.14 -14.85 3.73
CA CYS A 296 5.66 -14.20 2.52
C CYS A 296 4.67 -13.15 2.00
N VAL A 297 3.41 -13.51 1.80
CA VAL A 297 2.37 -12.62 1.28
C VAL A 297 2.14 -11.42 2.21
N LEU A 298 2.00 -11.66 3.53
CA LEU A 298 1.82 -10.58 4.51
C LEU A 298 3.05 -9.66 4.57
N SER A 299 4.27 -10.23 4.53
CA SER A 299 5.50 -9.44 4.49
C SER A 299 5.60 -8.58 3.23
N THR A 300 5.21 -9.12 2.07
CA THR A 300 5.12 -8.36 0.82
C THR A 300 4.12 -7.20 0.97
N GLY A 301 2.96 -7.47 1.59
CA GLY A 301 1.95 -6.45 1.85
C GLY A 301 2.46 -5.33 2.77
N VAL A 302 3.19 -5.65 3.84
CA VAL A 302 3.81 -4.64 4.72
C VAL A 302 4.79 -3.77 3.94
N ILE A 303 5.71 -4.41 3.19
CA ILE A 303 6.73 -3.68 2.41
C ILE A 303 6.04 -2.80 1.36
N LEU A 304 5.04 -3.32 0.65
CA LEU A 304 4.29 -2.58 -0.37
C LEU A 304 3.60 -1.34 0.21
N LEU A 305 2.77 -1.51 1.26
CA LEU A 305 2.00 -0.42 1.86
C LEU A 305 2.91 0.69 2.39
N LEU A 306 3.97 0.32 3.12
CA LEU A 306 4.90 1.30 3.66
C LEU A 306 5.75 1.96 2.58
N THR A 307 6.16 1.22 1.53
CA THR A 307 6.93 1.81 0.41
C THR A 307 6.08 2.81 -0.37
N CYS A 308 4.84 2.46 -0.71
CA CYS A 308 3.91 3.36 -1.40
C CYS A 308 3.69 4.65 -0.60
N GLY A 309 3.29 4.53 0.66
CA GLY A 309 3.04 5.69 1.50
C GLY A 309 4.28 6.56 1.75
N PHE A 310 5.42 5.93 2.03
CA PHE A 310 6.67 6.64 2.27
C PHE A 310 7.19 7.35 1.00
N SER A 311 7.10 6.72 -0.18
CA SER A 311 7.50 7.36 -1.43
C SER A 311 6.60 8.54 -1.80
N LEU A 312 5.29 8.44 -1.57
CA LEU A 312 4.36 9.55 -1.76
C LEU A 312 4.73 10.74 -0.86
N MET A 313 4.98 10.48 0.42
CA MET A 313 5.38 11.53 1.38
C MET A 313 6.69 12.23 0.99
N MET A 314 7.69 11.48 0.51
CA MET A 314 8.96 12.05 0.08
C MET A 314 8.83 12.95 -1.15
N LEU A 315 7.83 12.72 -1.98
CA LEU A 315 7.67 13.41 -3.26
C LEU A 315 6.68 14.58 -3.22
N ILE A 316 5.96 14.79 -2.10
CA ILE A 316 4.95 15.86 -1.98
C ILE A 316 5.55 17.21 -2.35
N GLY A 317 6.66 17.62 -1.70
CA GLY A 317 7.27 18.93 -1.93
C GLY A 317 7.62 19.16 -3.40
N LYS A 318 8.33 18.21 -4.02
CA LYS A 318 8.71 18.31 -5.43
C LYS A 318 7.49 18.41 -6.36
N ASN A 319 6.48 17.57 -6.13
CA ASN A 319 5.28 17.58 -6.95
C ASN A 319 4.45 18.88 -6.80
N ILE A 320 4.45 19.46 -5.59
CA ILE A 320 3.81 20.76 -5.36
C ILE A 320 4.56 21.85 -6.10
N ASP A 321 5.89 21.89 -6.03
CA ASP A 321 6.71 22.88 -6.72
C ASP A 321 6.60 22.78 -8.24
N ASP A 322 6.50 21.56 -8.77
CA ASP A 322 6.29 21.30 -10.19
C ASP A 322 4.85 21.69 -10.64
N ARG A 323 3.85 21.53 -9.78
CA ARG A 323 2.43 21.78 -10.11
C ARG A 323 1.99 23.20 -9.84
N TYR A 324 2.55 23.80 -8.80
CA TYR A 324 2.30 25.17 -8.38
C TYR A 324 3.64 25.91 -8.29
N PRO A 325 4.21 26.29 -9.43
CA PRO A 325 5.51 26.94 -9.45
C PRO A 325 5.49 28.37 -8.90
N THR A 326 4.30 28.93 -8.67
CA THR A 326 4.04 30.26 -8.10
C THR A 326 3.10 30.17 -6.91
N ASP A 327 3.11 31.17 -6.01
CA ASP A 327 2.28 31.18 -4.80
C ASP A 327 0.80 31.38 -5.10
N ILE A 328 0.49 32.21 -6.13
CA ILE A 328 -0.84 32.33 -6.72
C ILE A 328 -0.75 31.88 -8.17
N LYS A 329 -1.65 31.00 -8.58
CA LYS A 329 -1.81 30.51 -9.95
C LYS A 329 -3.23 30.81 -10.41
N VAL A 330 -3.37 31.44 -11.57
CA VAL A 330 -4.63 31.50 -12.28
C VAL A 330 -4.44 30.83 -13.63
N ALA A 331 -5.35 29.93 -13.98
CA ALA A 331 -5.37 29.23 -15.25
C ALA A 331 -6.78 29.34 -15.83
N GLU A 332 -6.94 29.98 -16.95
CA GLU A 332 -8.24 30.25 -17.57
C GLU A 332 -8.14 30.13 -19.08
N THR A 333 -9.23 29.65 -19.71
CA THR A 333 -9.39 29.65 -21.17
C THR A 333 -10.03 30.98 -21.61
N VAL A 334 -9.41 31.69 -22.50
CA VAL A 334 -9.90 32.97 -23.05
C VAL A 334 -10.14 32.84 -24.55
N SER A 335 -11.27 33.36 -25.01
CA SER A 335 -11.68 33.31 -26.44
C SER A 335 -11.42 34.60 -27.18
N GLU A 336 -10.95 35.65 -26.50
CA GLU A 336 -10.64 36.95 -27.10
C GLU A 336 -9.16 37.28 -26.99
N ALA A 337 -8.51 37.60 -28.09
CA ALA A 337 -7.12 37.99 -28.09
C ALA A 337 -6.91 39.25 -27.22
N GLY A 338 -5.96 39.17 -26.28
CA GLY A 338 -5.64 40.26 -25.37
C GLY A 338 -6.41 40.26 -24.04
N LYS A 339 -7.52 39.52 -23.88
CA LYS A 339 -8.29 39.47 -22.65
C LYS A 339 -7.44 38.96 -21.47
N GLY A 340 -6.65 37.94 -21.68
CA GLY A 340 -5.75 37.43 -20.65
C GLY A 340 -4.74 38.47 -20.13
N MET A 341 -4.27 39.38 -21.00
CA MET A 341 -3.39 40.47 -20.60
C MET A 341 -4.16 41.54 -19.81
N ASP A 342 -5.42 41.83 -20.18
CA ASP A 342 -6.28 42.76 -19.45
C ASP A 342 -6.60 42.22 -18.06
N ASP A 343 -6.85 40.91 -17.95
CA ASP A 343 -7.04 40.21 -16.67
C ASP A 343 -5.78 40.29 -15.80
N PHE A 344 -4.60 40.06 -16.38
CA PHE A 344 -3.31 40.21 -15.70
C PHE A 344 -3.10 41.66 -15.18
N VAL A 345 -3.38 42.67 -15.98
CA VAL A 345 -3.28 44.09 -15.56
C VAL A 345 -4.27 44.41 -14.45
N THR A 346 -5.48 43.86 -14.52
CA THR A 346 -6.52 44.04 -13.50
C THR A 346 -6.13 43.44 -12.18
N MET A 347 -5.60 42.19 -12.21
CA MET A 347 -5.09 41.51 -11.05
C MET A 347 -3.93 42.24 -10.38
N ASN A 348 -2.97 42.74 -11.15
CA ASN A 348 -1.85 43.52 -10.61
C ASN A 348 -2.32 44.76 -9.85
N LYS A 349 -3.33 45.45 -10.39
CA LYS A 349 -3.93 46.61 -9.70
C LYS A 349 -4.63 46.18 -8.40
N ALA A 350 -5.39 45.10 -8.44
CA ALA A 350 -6.10 44.57 -7.24
C ALA A 350 -5.13 44.17 -6.14
N LEU A 351 -4.06 43.42 -6.43
CA LEU A 351 -3.03 43.05 -5.46
C LEU A 351 -2.32 44.26 -4.85
N GLN A 352 -1.98 45.26 -5.67
CA GLN A 352 -1.34 46.50 -5.20
C GLN A 352 -2.27 47.33 -4.29
N GLN A 353 -3.58 47.41 -4.59
CA GLN A 353 -4.56 48.12 -3.78
C GLN A 353 -4.72 47.53 -2.39
N ASP A 354 -4.60 46.22 -2.27
CA ASP A 354 -4.71 45.52 -1.00
C ASP A 354 -3.35 45.37 -0.26
N GLY A 355 -2.31 46.01 -0.81
CA GLY A 355 -0.98 46.07 -0.18
C GLY A 355 -0.21 44.71 -0.22
N ILE A 356 -0.59 43.81 -1.14
CA ILE A 356 0.08 42.54 -1.37
C ILE A 356 1.31 42.75 -2.22
N VAL A 357 2.49 42.49 -1.66
CA VAL A 357 3.76 42.65 -2.36
C VAL A 357 4.11 41.40 -3.11
N THR A 358 4.24 41.50 -4.44
CA THR A 358 4.70 40.44 -5.32
C THR A 358 6.18 40.63 -5.64
N THR A 359 6.97 39.56 -5.62
CA THR A 359 8.40 39.55 -5.98
C THR A 359 8.62 39.23 -7.45
N ASP A 360 7.72 38.42 -8.01
CA ASP A 360 7.75 38.07 -9.43
C ASP A 360 6.31 37.91 -9.97
N GLN A 361 6.14 38.21 -11.24
CA GLN A 361 4.86 38.22 -11.97
C GLN A 361 5.07 37.55 -13.30
N ILE A 362 4.29 36.54 -13.61
CA ILE A 362 4.45 35.70 -14.78
C ILE A 362 3.14 35.69 -15.56
N TYR A 363 3.21 35.99 -16.83
CA TYR A 363 2.13 35.85 -17.80
C TYR A 363 2.59 34.90 -18.89
N ARG A 364 1.78 33.89 -19.23
CA ARG A 364 2.02 32.96 -20.34
C ARG A 364 0.70 32.68 -21.04
N GLN A 365 0.72 32.67 -22.37
CA GLN A 365 -0.39 32.20 -23.18
C GLN A 365 0.06 31.07 -24.08
N TYR A 366 -0.81 30.12 -24.30
CA TYR A 366 -0.54 28.94 -25.13
C TYR A 366 -1.85 28.33 -25.59
N ARG A 367 -1.78 27.42 -26.55
CA ARG A 367 -2.92 26.54 -26.86
C ARG A 367 -2.62 25.13 -26.40
N ASN A 368 -3.65 24.38 -26.08
CA ASN A 368 -3.50 22.94 -25.78
C ASN A 368 -4.50 22.13 -26.60
N ILE A 369 -4.06 20.95 -27.00
CA ILE A 369 -4.90 19.97 -27.68
C ILE A 369 -4.54 18.58 -27.17
N MET A 370 -5.49 17.67 -27.22
CA MET A 370 -5.22 16.26 -26.94
C MET A 370 -5.03 15.52 -28.26
N VAL A 371 -3.91 14.83 -28.41
CA VAL A 371 -3.59 14.04 -29.61
C VAL A 371 -3.41 12.58 -29.23
N THR A 372 -3.73 11.68 -30.16
CA THR A 372 -3.47 10.24 -30.04
C THR A 372 -2.38 9.84 -31.00
N GLU A 373 -1.33 9.16 -30.53
CA GLU A 373 -0.26 8.64 -31.38
C GLU A 373 -0.58 7.19 -31.82
N LYS A 374 -0.72 6.99 -33.14
CA LYS A 374 -0.84 5.64 -33.76
C LYS A 374 0.13 5.52 -34.94
N ASP A 375 0.93 4.47 -34.96
CA ASP A 375 1.90 4.18 -36.03
C ASP A 375 2.85 5.36 -36.33
N GLY A 376 3.28 6.09 -35.28
CA GLY A 376 4.17 7.24 -35.41
C GLY A 376 3.51 8.50 -35.97
N LYS A 377 2.19 8.56 -36.05
CA LYS A 377 1.41 9.70 -36.47
C LYS A 377 0.54 10.21 -35.34
N GLN A 378 0.60 11.50 -35.11
CA GLN A 378 -0.22 12.15 -34.08
C GLN A 378 -1.45 12.79 -34.77
N LYS A 379 -2.63 12.48 -34.22
CA LYS A 379 -3.93 13.02 -34.65
C LYS A 379 -4.71 13.49 -33.43
N ILE A 380 -5.62 14.43 -33.62
CA ILE A 380 -6.52 14.89 -32.55
C ILE A 380 -7.26 13.69 -31.98
N ALA A 381 -7.24 13.58 -30.64
CA ALA A 381 -7.97 12.56 -29.91
C ALA A 381 -9.49 12.76 -30.08
N ASP A 382 -10.22 11.67 -30.27
CA ASP A 382 -11.67 11.69 -30.36
C ASP A 382 -12.28 11.52 -28.97
N PRO A 383 -12.97 12.54 -28.40
CA PRO A 383 -13.56 12.44 -27.07
C PRO A 383 -14.59 11.31 -26.93
N ASP A 384 -15.25 10.92 -28.05
CA ASP A 384 -16.26 9.86 -28.05
C ASP A 384 -15.63 8.45 -28.11
N THR A 385 -14.36 8.35 -28.45
CA THR A 385 -13.57 7.12 -28.45
C THR A 385 -12.57 7.06 -27.27
N PHE A 386 -12.95 7.56 -26.10
CA PHE A 386 -12.21 7.25 -24.85
C PHE A 386 -12.26 5.74 -24.61
N ASP A 387 -11.72 5.02 -25.56
CA ASP A 387 -11.53 3.58 -25.47
C ASP A 387 -10.24 3.32 -24.70
N SER A 388 -10.21 2.23 -24.03
CA SER A 388 -9.30 1.64 -23.06
C SER A 388 -7.78 1.87 -23.20
N ASP A 389 -7.31 2.61 -24.18
CA ASP A 389 -5.90 2.95 -24.43
C ASP A 389 -5.55 4.43 -24.14
N ILE A 390 -5.86 4.90 -22.93
CA ILE A 390 -5.37 6.19 -22.38
C ILE A 390 -3.83 6.35 -22.56
N ALA A 391 -3.14 5.27 -22.84
CA ALA A 391 -1.69 5.21 -23.03
C ALA A 391 -1.18 5.82 -24.34
N SER A 392 -2.06 6.07 -25.30
CA SER A 392 -1.70 6.66 -26.59
C SER A 392 -2.07 8.14 -26.69
N ASP A 393 -2.72 8.70 -25.67
CA ASP A 393 -3.15 10.08 -25.66
C ASP A 393 -2.10 10.99 -25.01
N ILE A 394 -1.77 12.07 -25.70
CA ILE A 394 -0.73 13.04 -25.34
C ILE A 394 -1.40 14.40 -25.24
N VAL A 395 -1.18 15.11 -24.13
CA VAL A 395 -1.56 16.51 -24.02
C VAL A 395 -0.46 17.34 -24.67
N THR A 396 -0.78 17.94 -25.80
CA THR A 396 0.17 18.73 -26.60
C THR A 396 -0.11 20.20 -26.42
N TYR A 397 0.89 20.95 -26.00
CA TYR A 397 0.87 22.40 -25.86
C TYR A 397 1.56 23.00 -27.06
N LEU A 398 0.91 24.00 -27.66
CA LEU A 398 1.36 24.65 -28.87
C LEU A 398 1.77 26.08 -28.55
N LEU A 399 2.98 26.45 -28.96
CA LEU A 399 3.57 27.78 -28.79
C LEU A 399 4.09 28.31 -30.10
N SER A 400 4.00 29.63 -30.31
CA SER A 400 4.75 30.31 -31.37
C SER A 400 6.21 30.51 -30.96
N ALA A 401 7.12 30.61 -31.94
CA ALA A 401 8.51 30.96 -31.65
C ALA A 401 8.64 32.36 -31.02
N ALA A 402 7.71 33.25 -31.31
CA ALA A 402 7.66 34.58 -30.70
C ALA A 402 7.38 34.48 -29.18
N ASP A 403 6.33 33.72 -28.78
CA ASP A 403 6.02 33.53 -27.38
C ASP A 403 7.14 32.77 -26.66
N TYR A 404 7.68 31.73 -27.31
CA TYR A 404 8.78 30.96 -26.75
C TYR A 404 10.05 31.79 -26.51
N ASN A 405 10.39 32.67 -27.48
CA ASN A 405 11.53 33.59 -27.37
C ASN A 405 11.38 34.55 -26.18
N GLU A 406 10.15 35.07 -25.97
CA GLU A 406 9.85 35.90 -24.81
C GLU A 406 10.00 35.14 -23.52
N TYR A 407 9.55 33.85 -23.48
CA TYR A 407 9.58 33.04 -22.28
C TYR A 407 10.97 32.50 -21.93
N ALA A 408 11.80 32.26 -22.93
CA ALA A 408 13.16 31.72 -22.77
C ALA A 408 14.25 32.80 -22.74
N ASP A 409 13.89 34.10 -22.97
CA ASP A 409 14.82 35.19 -23.17
C ASP A 409 15.86 34.86 -24.28
N MET A 410 15.38 34.35 -25.40
CA MET A 410 16.16 33.87 -26.55
C MET A 410 15.73 34.57 -27.86
N ASN A 411 16.52 34.36 -28.89
CA ASN A 411 16.19 34.83 -30.28
C ASN A 411 16.26 33.60 -31.22
N LEU A 412 15.34 32.67 -31.08
CA LEU A 412 15.22 31.52 -31.94
C LEU A 412 14.47 31.88 -33.23
N THR A 413 14.96 31.43 -34.37
CA THR A 413 14.26 31.45 -35.67
C THR A 413 14.15 30.02 -36.18
N LEU A 414 12.93 29.60 -36.49
CA LEU A 414 12.63 28.29 -37.06
C LEU A 414 12.21 28.49 -38.54
N LYS A 415 12.47 27.48 -39.37
CA LYS A 415 11.92 27.43 -40.73
C LYS A 415 10.50 26.87 -40.68
N ASP A 416 9.74 27.03 -41.76
CA ASP A 416 8.34 26.64 -41.86
C ASP A 416 8.10 25.13 -41.58
N ASP A 417 9.12 24.29 -41.77
CA ASP A 417 9.11 22.85 -41.57
C ASP A 417 9.85 22.40 -40.29
N GLU A 418 10.37 23.34 -39.51
CA GLU A 418 11.13 23.07 -38.28
C GLU A 418 10.30 23.37 -37.03
N ILE A 419 10.42 22.50 -35.99
CA ILE A 419 9.83 22.70 -34.67
C ILE A 419 10.83 22.44 -33.57
N LEU A 420 10.68 23.10 -32.39
CA LEU A 420 11.25 22.59 -31.15
C LEU A 420 10.22 21.69 -30.47
N ILE A 421 10.73 20.68 -29.77
CA ILE A 421 9.88 19.73 -29.05
C ILE A 421 10.42 19.47 -27.63
N TYR A 422 9.51 19.39 -26.66
CA TYR A 422 9.77 18.79 -25.37
C TYR A 422 8.74 17.68 -25.16
N SER A 423 9.16 16.50 -24.71
CA SER A 423 8.24 15.41 -24.40
C SER A 423 8.60 14.74 -23.08
N SER A 424 7.56 14.46 -22.26
CA SER A 424 7.73 13.74 -21.00
C SER A 424 7.88 12.23 -21.17
N GLY A 425 7.54 11.69 -22.34
CA GLY A 425 7.50 10.26 -22.62
C GLY A 425 8.60 9.76 -23.56
N LYS A 426 9.06 10.59 -24.48
CA LYS A 426 10.00 10.21 -25.54
C LYS A 426 11.12 11.24 -25.66
N GLU A 427 12.36 10.76 -25.76
CA GLU A 427 13.50 11.63 -26.12
C GLU A 427 13.54 11.85 -27.63
N TRP A 428 13.53 13.10 -28.05
CA TRP A 428 13.65 13.51 -29.43
C TRP A 428 15.05 14.07 -29.72
N LYS A 429 15.55 13.79 -30.92
CA LYS A 429 16.87 14.28 -31.32
C LYS A 429 16.75 15.24 -32.49
N LYS A 430 17.67 16.20 -32.57
CA LYS A 430 17.77 17.08 -33.71
C LYS A 430 17.86 16.29 -35.01
N GLY A 431 16.97 16.59 -35.95
CA GLY A 431 16.85 15.90 -37.24
C GLY A 431 15.87 14.76 -37.28
N ASP A 432 15.20 14.41 -36.16
CA ASP A 432 14.10 13.48 -36.17
C ASP A 432 12.88 14.10 -36.87
N ASN A 433 12.02 13.27 -37.43
CA ASN A 433 10.80 13.69 -38.06
C ASN A 433 9.58 13.38 -37.22
N LEU A 434 8.70 14.35 -37.01
CA LEU A 434 7.41 14.22 -36.36
C LEU A 434 6.31 14.39 -37.41
N ASN A 435 5.41 13.41 -37.50
CA ASN A 435 4.17 13.55 -38.27
C ASN A 435 3.06 14.03 -37.33
N PHE A 436 2.78 15.33 -37.39
CA PHE A 436 1.76 15.98 -36.56
C PHE A 436 0.59 16.43 -37.42
N MET A 437 -0.59 15.90 -37.16
CA MET A 437 -1.82 16.19 -37.89
C MET A 437 -1.71 16.03 -39.41
N GLY A 438 -0.86 15.09 -39.87
CA GLY A 438 -0.68 14.76 -41.28
C GLY A 438 0.41 15.59 -42.01
N LYS A 439 1.01 16.60 -41.35
CA LYS A 439 2.19 17.32 -41.83
C LYS A 439 3.47 16.78 -41.19
N GLU A 440 4.55 16.73 -41.93
CA GLU A 440 5.87 16.33 -41.43
C GLU A 440 6.69 17.54 -41.01
N TYR A 441 7.19 17.49 -39.76
CA TYR A 441 8.07 18.50 -39.21
C TYR A 441 9.40 17.89 -38.83
N THR A 442 10.48 18.66 -39.02
CA THR A 442 11.82 18.30 -38.60
C THR A 442 12.11 18.89 -37.22
N VAL A 443 12.56 18.06 -36.29
CA VAL A 443 12.92 18.51 -34.94
C VAL A 443 14.22 19.33 -35.01
N ALA A 444 14.15 20.63 -34.79
CA ALA A 444 15.33 21.53 -34.73
C ALA A 444 16.12 21.39 -33.42
N GLY A 445 15.46 20.97 -32.34
CA GLY A 445 16.07 20.77 -31.03
C GLY A 445 15.05 20.50 -29.95
N GLU A 446 15.51 20.44 -28.71
CA GLU A 446 14.66 20.27 -27.53
C GLU A 446 14.32 21.63 -26.92
N ALA A 447 13.07 21.86 -26.54
CA ALA A 447 12.66 23.06 -25.85
C ALA A 447 13.13 23.06 -24.40
N GLU A 448 13.66 24.20 -23.92
CA GLU A 448 14.15 24.31 -22.53
C GLU A 448 13.03 24.22 -21.49
N TYR A 449 13.15 23.30 -20.56
CA TYR A 449 12.15 23.11 -19.51
C TYR A 449 11.95 24.37 -18.64
N SER A 450 13.00 25.15 -18.42
CA SER A 450 12.90 26.42 -17.66
C SER A 450 11.92 27.42 -18.24
N ALA A 451 11.85 27.51 -19.55
CA ALA A 451 10.95 28.42 -20.27
C ALA A 451 9.48 27.96 -20.24
N ILE A 452 9.27 26.66 -20.27
CA ILE A 452 7.94 26.03 -20.46
C ILE A 452 7.31 25.49 -19.19
N ARG A 453 8.01 25.49 -18.05
CA ARG A 453 7.54 24.88 -16.79
C ARG A 453 6.21 25.44 -16.27
N TYR A 454 5.89 26.69 -16.60
CA TYR A 454 4.66 27.35 -16.17
C TYR A 454 3.45 26.96 -17.04
N ILE A 455 3.69 26.46 -18.24
CA ILE A 455 2.68 26.07 -19.21
C ILE A 455 2.22 24.63 -18.94
N ILE A 456 3.16 23.77 -18.59
CA ILE A 456 2.88 22.34 -18.36
C ILE A 456 1.93 22.17 -17.18
N ASP A 457 0.66 21.89 -17.47
CA ASP A 457 -0.27 21.52 -16.42
C ASP A 457 0.04 20.12 -15.88
N SER A 458 0.60 20.09 -14.68
CA SER A 458 0.90 18.83 -14.00
C SER A 458 -0.34 18.15 -13.38
N THR A 459 -1.55 18.76 -13.50
CA THR A 459 -2.79 18.12 -13.06
C THR A 459 -3.15 16.91 -13.91
N MET A 460 -2.75 16.92 -15.18
CA MET A 460 -2.96 15.82 -16.13
C MET A 460 -1.78 14.83 -16.19
N SER A 461 -1.22 14.47 -15.04
CA SER A 461 -0.06 13.55 -14.95
C SER A 461 -0.32 12.13 -15.48
N ILE A 462 -1.57 11.81 -15.80
CA ILE A 462 -1.98 10.54 -16.40
C ILE A 462 -1.56 10.45 -17.87
N PHE A 463 -1.52 11.59 -18.56
CA PHE A 463 -1.17 11.66 -19.96
C PHE A 463 0.32 11.99 -20.17
N GLU A 464 0.88 11.53 -21.28
CA GLU A 464 2.14 12.08 -21.76
C GLU A 464 1.92 13.54 -22.16
N ARG A 465 2.96 14.36 -22.05
CA ARG A 465 2.90 15.78 -22.31
C ARG A 465 3.97 16.13 -23.31
N GLU A 466 3.55 16.86 -24.34
CA GLU A 466 4.45 17.41 -25.34
C GLU A 466 4.24 18.92 -25.45
N ILE A 467 5.31 19.63 -25.75
CA ILE A 467 5.27 21.03 -26.15
C ILE A 467 5.89 21.10 -27.52
N LEU A 468 5.17 21.70 -28.44
CA LEU A 468 5.62 21.96 -29.79
C LEU A 468 5.72 23.47 -29.98
N VAL A 469 6.91 23.93 -30.38
CA VAL A 469 7.12 25.35 -30.73
C VAL A 469 7.18 25.47 -32.25
N PHE A 470 6.24 26.19 -32.81
CA PHE A 470 6.10 26.44 -34.25
C PHE A 470 6.71 27.77 -34.65
N PRO A 471 7.09 27.99 -35.94
CA PRO A 471 7.67 29.23 -36.42
C PRO A 471 6.83 30.46 -36.12
N ASP A 472 5.50 30.37 -36.31
CA ASP A 472 4.55 31.46 -36.11
C ASP A 472 3.18 30.96 -35.62
N ASP A 473 2.34 31.89 -35.18
CA ASP A 473 0.99 31.61 -34.69
C ASP A 473 -0.01 31.27 -35.81
N GLU A 474 0.24 31.75 -37.05
CA GLU A 474 -0.59 31.48 -38.21
C GLU A 474 -0.60 29.99 -38.55
N GLN A 475 0.56 29.32 -38.48
CA GLN A 475 0.65 27.87 -38.68
C GLN A 475 -0.11 27.08 -37.61
N ILE A 476 -0.10 27.53 -36.37
CA ILE A 476 -0.87 26.89 -35.28
C ILE A 476 -2.37 27.06 -35.58
N CYS A 477 -2.82 28.26 -35.95
CA CYS A 477 -4.22 28.51 -36.28
C CYS A 477 -4.69 27.67 -37.48
N ASP A 478 -3.86 27.55 -38.53
CA ASP A 478 -4.16 26.73 -39.70
C ASP A 478 -4.30 25.25 -39.34
N LEU A 479 -3.38 24.73 -38.51
CA LEU A 479 -3.44 23.35 -38.03
C LEU A 479 -4.71 23.09 -37.21
N MET A 480 -5.09 24.03 -36.34
CA MET A 480 -6.29 23.91 -35.52
C MET A 480 -7.56 24.04 -36.38
N ALA A 481 -7.56 24.88 -37.38
CA ALA A 481 -8.68 25.05 -38.33
C ALA A 481 -8.88 23.79 -39.20
N GLU A 482 -7.79 23.15 -39.66
CA GLU A 482 -7.83 21.86 -40.37
C GLU A 482 -8.38 20.72 -39.49
N ALA A 483 -8.25 20.86 -38.19
CA ALA A 483 -8.76 19.89 -37.18
C ALA A 483 -10.31 19.88 -37.11
N GLY A 484 -10.98 20.88 -37.70
CA GLY A 484 -12.44 20.98 -37.77
C GLY A 484 -13.07 21.53 -36.47
N GLN A 485 -14.40 21.40 -36.34
CA GLN A 485 -15.19 21.98 -35.21
C GLN A 485 -14.82 21.53 -33.81
N ARG A 486 -13.82 20.66 -33.67
CA ARG A 486 -13.42 20.07 -32.37
C ARG A 486 -12.50 20.96 -31.54
N VAL A 487 -11.85 21.93 -32.15
CA VAL A 487 -10.91 22.83 -31.49
C VAL A 487 -11.19 24.26 -32.03
N ASN A 488 -11.31 25.21 -31.11
CA ASN A 488 -11.50 26.61 -31.49
C ASN A 488 -10.12 27.29 -31.64
N PRO A 489 -9.73 27.71 -32.86
CA PRO A 489 -8.42 28.35 -33.08
C PRO A 489 -8.25 29.65 -32.28
N ASP A 490 -9.35 30.31 -31.91
CA ASP A 490 -9.35 31.58 -31.19
C ASP A 490 -9.25 31.42 -29.67
N GLU A 491 -9.27 30.17 -29.16
CA GLU A 491 -9.13 29.90 -27.74
C GLU A 491 -7.66 29.76 -27.31
N TYR A 492 -7.33 30.49 -26.26
CA TYR A 492 -6.03 30.43 -25.59
C TYR A 492 -6.20 30.02 -24.14
N GLU A 493 -5.28 29.20 -23.68
CA GLU A 493 -5.06 29.01 -22.26
C GLU A 493 -4.10 30.08 -21.74
N VAL A 494 -4.46 30.70 -20.65
CA VAL A 494 -3.66 31.74 -20.01
C VAL A 494 -3.22 31.27 -18.65
N PHE A 495 -1.92 31.36 -18.40
CA PHE A 495 -1.34 31.14 -17.06
C PHE A 495 -0.88 32.49 -16.51
N ILE A 496 -1.43 32.89 -15.36
CA ILE A 496 -0.97 34.03 -14.58
C ILE A 496 -0.45 33.54 -13.26
N GLY A 497 0.79 33.88 -12.94
CA GLY A 497 1.46 33.46 -11.71
C GLY A 497 2.03 34.62 -10.92
N TYR A 498 1.92 34.55 -9.60
CA TYR A 498 2.52 35.52 -8.69
C TYR A 498 3.36 34.83 -7.64
N GLN A 499 4.59 35.30 -7.49
CA GLN A 499 5.43 34.97 -6.36
C GLN A 499 5.27 36.04 -5.30
N LEU A 500 5.05 35.65 -4.04
CA LEU A 500 4.78 36.56 -2.94
C LEU A 500 6.02 36.75 -2.05
N GLU A 501 6.18 37.93 -1.48
CA GLU A 501 7.21 38.16 -0.46
C GLU A 501 6.89 37.41 0.85
N LYS A 502 5.59 37.30 1.17
CA LYS A 502 5.08 36.62 2.39
C LYS A 502 3.85 35.80 2.03
N ALA A 503 3.72 34.64 2.71
CA ALA A 503 2.52 33.83 2.61
C ALA A 503 1.28 34.61 3.09
N LEU A 504 0.16 34.45 2.36
CA LEU A 504 -1.12 35.06 2.69
C LEU A 504 -1.80 34.32 3.85
N THR A 505 -2.56 35.06 4.66
CA THR A 505 -3.52 34.48 5.59
C THR A 505 -4.78 34.03 4.83
N GLU A 506 -5.60 33.16 5.45
CA GLU A 506 -6.88 32.73 4.86
C GLU A 506 -7.81 33.91 4.51
N GLU A 507 -7.84 34.94 5.36
CA GLU A 507 -8.63 36.16 5.12
C GLU A 507 -8.12 36.94 3.89
N GLN A 508 -6.79 37.05 3.75
CA GLN A 508 -6.19 37.69 2.59
C GLN A 508 -6.40 36.89 1.29
N MET A 509 -6.33 35.58 1.34
CA MET A 509 -6.62 34.72 0.21
C MET A 509 -8.07 34.89 -0.27
N GLU A 510 -9.02 34.96 0.66
CA GLU A 510 -10.42 35.22 0.33
C GLU A 510 -10.62 36.62 -0.26
N THR A 511 -9.96 37.64 0.30
CA THR A 511 -9.99 38.99 -0.27
C THR A 511 -9.47 39.01 -1.70
N VAL A 512 -8.35 38.34 -1.97
CA VAL A 512 -7.79 38.22 -3.32
C VAL A 512 -8.78 37.56 -4.27
N ARG A 513 -9.43 36.46 -3.86
CA ARG A 513 -10.45 35.81 -4.68
C ARG A 513 -11.61 36.73 -5.02
N VAL A 514 -12.13 37.45 -4.04
CA VAL A 514 -13.24 38.40 -4.27
C VAL A 514 -12.84 39.51 -5.19
N LEU A 515 -11.64 40.07 -5.05
CA LEU A 515 -11.13 41.13 -5.91
C LEU A 515 -10.96 40.66 -7.35
N MET A 516 -10.42 39.47 -7.55
CA MET A 516 -10.23 38.87 -8.86
C MET A 516 -11.56 38.48 -9.53
N GLU A 517 -12.52 37.99 -8.75
CA GLU A 517 -13.87 37.68 -9.23
C GLU A 517 -14.62 38.96 -9.65
N LEU A 518 -14.48 40.07 -8.93
CA LEU A 518 -14.99 41.37 -9.31
C LEU A 518 -14.34 41.91 -10.58
N GLY A 519 -13.10 41.51 -10.85
CA GLY A 519 -12.38 41.79 -12.10
C GLY A 519 -12.81 40.93 -13.29
N GLY A 520 -13.74 39.95 -13.10
CA GLY A 520 -14.28 39.11 -14.15
C GLY A 520 -13.63 37.71 -14.27
N LEU A 521 -12.70 37.36 -13.39
CA LEU A 521 -12.06 36.05 -13.37
C LEU A 521 -12.93 34.99 -12.66
N ASN A 522 -12.84 33.77 -13.14
CA ASN A 522 -13.53 32.66 -12.47
C ASN A 522 -12.84 32.34 -11.14
N ARG A 523 -13.62 32.35 -10.04
CA ARG A 523 -13.14 32.00 -8.71
C ARG A 523 -12.43 30.63 -8.68
N GLU A 524 -12.90 29.66 -9.44
CA GLU A 524 -12.33 28.32 -9.50
C GLU A 524 -10.99 28.26 -10.25
N ALA A 525 -10.70 29.26 -11.08
CA ALA A 525 -9.43 29.38 -11.79
C ALA A 525 -8.29 29.83 -10.87
N ILE A 526 -8.62 30.45 -9.73
CA ILE A 526 -7.66 31.02 -8.77
C ILE A 526 -7.25 29.98 -7.76
N ARG A 527 -5.97 29.59 -7.77
CA ARG A 527 -5.40 28.59 -6.87
C ARG A 527 -4.26 29.17 -6.04
N PHE A 528 -4.26 28.88 -4.74
CA PHE A 528 -3.17 29.24 -3.85
C PHE A 528 -2.33 28.02 -3.51
N LYS A 529 -1.02 28.10 -3.73
CA LYS A 529 -0.06 27.04 -3.44
C LYS A 529 -0.18 26.50 -2.01
N SER A 530 -0.43 27.38 -1.04
CA SER A 530 -0.57 27.01 0.38
C SER A 530 -1.78 26.12 0.67
N GLU A 531 -2.93 26.39 0.03
CA GLU A 531 -4.14 25.57 0.17
C GLU A 531 -3.96 24.22 -0.51
N GLU A 532 -3.45 24.22 -1.73
CA GLU A 532 -3.19 23.01 -2.49
C GLU A 532 -2.16 22.12 -1.78
N MET A 533 -1.12 22.73 -1.18
CA MET A 533 -0.16 22.02 -0.36
C MET A 533 -0.84 21.33 0.83
N SER A 534 -1.77 22.00 1.50
CA SER A 534 -2.56 21.42 2.58
C SER A 534 -3.39 20.23 2.11
N ALA A 535 -4.05 20.33 0.94
CA ALA A 535 -4.79 19.22 0.32
C ALA A 535 -3.89 18.03 -0.01
N PHE A 536 -2.72 18.27 -0.61
CA PHE A 536 -1.76 17.22 -0.93
C PHE A 536 -1.27 16.48 0.33
N TYR A 537 -0.88 17.22 1.37
CA TYR A 537 -0.51 16.61 2.64
C TYR A 537 -1.67 15.84 3.28
N SER A 538 -2.89 16.35 3.18
CA SER A 538 -4.09 15.68 3.70
C SER A 538 -4.32 14.35 2.99
N ILE A 539 -4.30 14.32 1.66
CA ILE A 539 -4.56 13.11 0.87
C ILE A 539 -3.42 12.08 1.06
N TYR A 540 -2.18 12.49 0.77
CA TYR A 540 -1.06 11.54 0.74
C TYR A 540 -0.59 11.17 2.13
N GLY A 541 -0.63 12.11 3.07
CA GLY A 541 -0.40 11.87 4.48
C GLY A 541 -1.48 10.96 5.08
N GLY A 542 -2.74 11.15 4.70
CA GLY A 542 -3.85 10.25 5.06
C GLY A 542 -3.64 8.83 4.55
N ILE A 543 -3.27 8.66 3.27
CA ILE A 543 -2.94 7.35 2.68
C ILE A 543 -1.77 6.70 3.41
N PHE A 544 -0.71 7.45 3.70
CA PHE A 544 0.44 6.95 4.45
C PHE A 544 0.07 6.52 5.87
N PHE A 545 -0.73 7.32 6.57
CA PHE A 545 -1.21 7.02 7.91
C PHE A 545 -2.04 5.71 7.93
N VAL A 546 -2.99 5.57 7.02
CA VAL A 546 -3.77 4.33 6.85
C VAL A 546 -2.87 3.15 6.52
N GLY A 547 -1.91 3.35 5.60
CA GLY A 547 -0.92 2.34 5.23
C GLY A 547 -0.11 1.83 6.41
N MET A 548 0.27 2.71 7.36
CA MET A 548 0.96 2.32 8.60
C MET A 548 0.09 1.42 9.48
N PHE A 549 -1.21 1.71 9.63
CA PHE A 549 -2.12 0.86 10.41
C PHE A 549 -2.30 -0.53 9.80
N LEU A 550 -2.51 -0.60 8.48
CA LEU A 550 -2.62 -1.87 7.77
C LEU A 550 -1.31 -2.66 7.83
N ALA A 551 -0.17 -1.99 7.67
CA ALA A 551 1.15 -2.61 7.81
C ALA A 551 1.38 -3.15 9.23
N ALA A 552 0.97 -2.42 10.26
CA ALA A 552 1.04 -2.89 11.65
C ALA A 552 0.18 -4.14 11.89
N LEU A 553 -1.03 -4.20 11.31
CA LEU A 553 -1.88 -5.39 11.34
C LEU A 553 -1.23 -6.59 10.65
N PHE A 554 -0.69 -6.40 9.45
CA PHE A 554 -0.03 -7.48 8.70
C PHE A 554 1.23 -7.95 9.39
N LEU A 555 2.00 -7.02 9.99
CA LEU A 555 3.17 -7.36 10.80
C LEU A 555 2.76 -8.17 12.03
N MET A 556 1.72 -7.76 12.75
CA MET A 556 1.19 -8.51 13.89
C MET A 556 0.74 -9.92 13.48
N ALA A 557 0.01 -10.05 12.38
CA ALA A 557 -0.40 -11.35 11.86
C ALA A 557 0.81 -12.22 11.53
N THR A 558 1.84 -11.64 10.90
CA THR A 558 3.10 -12.32 10.61
C THR A 558 3.77 -12.81 11.89
N VAL A 559 3.88 -11.97 12.91
CA VAL A 559 4.44 -12.31 14.22
C VAL A 559 3.68 -13.47 14.89
N MET A 560 2.34 -13.42 14.84
CA MET A 560 1.50 -14.48 15.42
C MET A 560 1.64 -15.81 14.68
N ILE A 561 1.66 -15.78 13.34
CA ILE A 561 1.88 -16.99 12.54
C ILE A 561 3.25 -17.60 12.89
N ILE A 562 4.28 -16.78 12.97
CA ILE A 562 5.63 -17.19 13.38
C ILE A 562 5.63 -17.82 14.77
N TYR A 563 5.05 -17.14 15.75
CA TYR A 563 5.03 -17.59 17.13
C TYR A 563 4.32 -18.94 17.27
N TYR A 564 3.09 -19.05 16.78
CA TYR A 564 2.33 -20.28 16.87
C TYR A 564 3.00 -21.45 16.14
N LYS A 565 3.62 -21.17 15.01
CA LYS A 565 4.36 -22.17 14.26
C LYS A 565 5.55 -22.68 15.05
N GLN A 566 6.36 -21.78 15.63
CA GLN A 566 7.52 -22.19 16.44
C GLN A 566 7.10 -22.98 17.68
N MET A 567 6.01 -22.59 18.34
CA MET A 567 5.49 -23.33 19.47
C MET A 567 5.07 -24.76 19.09
N SER A 568 4.33 -24.92 17.99
CA SER A 568 3.90 -26.24 17.51
C SER A 568 5.09 -27.12 17.13
N GLU A 569 6.03 -26.57 16.37
CA GLU A 569 7.25 -27.27 15.95
C GLU A 569 8.15 -27.64 17.17
N GLY A 570 8.25 -26.74 18.14
CA GLY A 570 9.03 -26.99 19.34
C GLY A 570 8.61 -28.26 20.11
N TYR A 571 7.29 -28.47 20.27
CA TYR A 571 6.77 -29.68 20.93
C TYR A 571 6.94 -30.95 20.10
N GLU A 572 6.86 -30.86 18.77
CA GLU A 572 7.10 -32.01 17.88
C GLU A 572 8.59 -32.38 17.88
N ASP A 573 9.46 -31.40 17.83
CA ASP A 573 10.90 -31.59 17.79
C ASP A 573 11.48 -32.07 19.13
N GLN A 574 10.91 -31.68 20.27
CA GLN A 574 11.32 -32.21 21.57
C GLN A 574 11.41 -33.74 21.57
N LYS A 575 10.34 -34.40 21.10
CA LYS A 575 10.32 -35.87 20.99
C LYS A 575 11.35 -36.42 20.00
N ARG A 576 11.52 -35.78 18.84
CA ARG A 576 12.47 -36.20 17.81
C ARG A 576 13.93 -36.05 18.27
N PHE A 577 14.26 -34.96 18.94
CA PHE A 577 15.61 -34.74 19.47
C PHE A 577 15.93 -35.64 20.66
N GLN A 578 14.96 -35.98 21.47
CA GLN A 578 15.12 -37.02 22.50
C GLN A 578 15.54 -38.38 21.91
N ILE A 579 14.88 -38.79 20.80
CA ILE A 579 15.23 -40.03 20.11
C ILE A 579 16.64 -39.93 19.50
N LEU A 580 16.98 -38.81 18.84
CA LEU A 580 18.30 -38.60 18.23
C LEU A 580 19.43 -38.54 19.28
N SER A 581 19.17 -37.97 20.45
CA SER A 581 20.11 -37.95 21.57
C SER A 581 20.40 -39.35 22.09
N ASN A 582 19.37 -40.21 22.15
CA ASN A 582 19.52 -41.62 22.54
C ASN A 582 20.33 -42.43 21.52
N VAL A 583 20.44 -42.01 20.29
CA VAL A 583 21.24 -42.63 19.21
C VAL A 583 22.64 -42.02 19.12
N GLY A 584 23.00 -41.04 19.97
CA GLY A 584 24.35 -40.51 20.10
C GLY A 584 24.56 -39.11 19.48
N LEU A 585 23.50 -38.39 19.14
CA LEU A 585 23.61 -36.99 18.69
C LEU A 585 24.01 -36.09 19.87
N THR A 586 25.09 -35.33 19.73
CA THR A 586 25.52 -34.39 20.77
C THR A 586 24.62 -33.16 20.86
N GLU A 587 24.52 -32.56 22.05
CA GLU A 587 23.72 -31.34 22.24
C GLU A 587 24.18 -30.17 21.33
N LYS A 588 25.46 -30.09 21.00
CA LYS A 588 26.04 -29.06 20.09
C LYS A 588 25.58 -29.27 18.65
N GLU A 589 25.64 -30.49 18.14
CA GLU A 589 25.18 -30.84 16.78
C GLU A 589 23.68 -30.65 16.65
N ALA A 590 22.91 -31.04 17.68
CA ALA A 590 21.48 -30.78 17.74
C ALA A 590 21.18 -29.27 17.64
N LYS A 591 21.84 -28.45 18.45
CA LYS A 591 21.64 -26.99 18.45
C LYS A 591 22.03 -26.32 17.14
N GLU A 592 23.13 -26.74 16.50
CA GLU A 592 23.56 -26.21 15.22
C GLU A 592 22.60 -26.60 14.08
N SER A 593 22.13 -27.86 14.07
CA SER A 593 21.15 -28.33 13.09
C SER A 593 19.81 -27.57 13.22
N ILE A 594 19.30 -27.41 14.44
CA ILE A 594 18.09 -26.64 14.74
C ILE A 594 18.25 -25.20 14.25
N ARG A 595 19.36 -24.53 14.61
CA ARG A 595 19.59 -23.14 14.25
C ARG A 595 19.55 -22.94 12.74
N THR A 596 20.18 -23.82 11.97
CA THR A 596 20.21 -23.74 10.51
C THR A 596 18.83 -23.94 9.90
N GLN A 597 18.07 -24.93 10.38
CA GLN A 597 16.72 -25.21 9.91
C GLN A 597 15.76 -24.05 10.19
N VAL A 598 15.77 -23.56 11.42
CA VAL A 598 14.90 -22.46 11.85
C VAL A 598 15.24 -21.19 11.07
N MET A 599 16.54 -20.86 10.91
CA MET A 599 16.97 -19.69 10.16
C MET A 599 16.51 -19.74 8.70
N LEU A 600 16.66 -20.89 8.02
CA LEU A 600 16.23 -21.03 6.63
C LEU A 600 14.71 -20.90 6.47
N LEU A 601 13.95 -21.55 7.36
CA LEU A 601 12.48 -21.45 7.36
C LEU A 601 11.96 -20.04 7.57
N PHE A 602 12.70 -19.22 8.34
CA PHE A 602 12.27 -17.85 8.66
C PHE A 602 12.64 -16.83 7.57
N TYR A 603 13.88 -16.87 7.09
CA TYR A 603 14.33 -15.85 6.16
C TYR A 603 13.91 -16.12 4.71
N LEU A 604 13.60 -17.36 4.33
CA LEU A 604 13.14 -17.70 2.98
C LEU A 604 11.86 -16.93 2.57
N PRO A 605 10.80 -16.86 3.41
CA PRO A 605 9.61 -16.08 3.07
C PRO A 605 9.89 -14.59 2.89
N VAL A 606 10.77 -14.01 3.74
CA VAL A 606 11.11 -12.59 3.66
C VAL A 606 11.95 -12.28 2.42
N ALA A 607 12.92 -13.13 2.09
CA ALA A 607 13.69 -12.99 0.86
C ALA A 607 12.78 -13.05 -0.39
N ALA A 608 11.82 -13.98 -0.40
CA ALA A 608 10.82 -14.05 -1.46
C ALA A 608 9.92 -12.80 -1.48
N ALA A 609 9.53 -12.26 -0.34
CA ALA A 609 8.72 -11.05 -0.24
C ALA A 609 9.45 -9.82 -0.83
N ILE A 610 10.73 -9.65 -0.51
CA ILE A 610 11.55 -8.56 -1.07
C ILE A 610 11.71 -8.74 -2.58
N MET A 611 11.92 -9.97 -3.06
CA MET A 611 12.00 -10.27 -4.49
C MET A 611 10.67 -9.93 -5.20
N HIS A 612 9.52 -10.31 -4.63
CA HIS A 612 8.21 -9.94 -5.17
C HIS A 612 8.06 -8.42 -5.27
N MET A 613 8.48 -7.68 -4.26
CA MET A 613 8.40 -6.22 -4.27
C MET A 613 9.30 -5.59 -5.34
N ILE A 614 10.53 -6.09 -5.50
CA ILE A 614 11.45 -5.61 -6.55
C ILE A 614 10.85 -5.80 -7.94
N VAL A 615 10.27 -6.98 -8.23
CA VAL A 615 9.63 -7.23 -9.52
C VAL A 615 8.36 -6.40 -9.71
N ALA A 616 7.55 -6.25 -8.66
CA ALA A 616 6.34 -5.44 -8.70
C ALA A 616 6.61 -3.93 -8.81
N SER A 617 7.84 -3.47 -8.56
CA SER A 617 8.19 -2.04 -8.51
C SER A 617 7.77 -1.25 -9.75
N SER A 618 7.88 -1.86 -10.95
CA SER A 618 7.51 -1.22 -12.21
C SER A 618 6.02 -0.92 -12.30
N VAL A 619 5.16 -1.92 -12.08
CA VAL A 619 3.71 -1.75 -12.17
C VAL A 619 3.17 -0.92 -11.00
N VAL A 620 3.74 -1.05 -9.80
CA VAL A 620 3.34 -0.24 -8.65
C VAL A 620 3.67 1.23 -8.87
N ARG A 621 4.83 1.54 -9.43
CA ARG A 621 5.21 2.91 -9.77
C ARG A 621 4.30 3.51 -10.84
N LEU A 622 3.94 2.74 -11.88
CA LEU A 622 2.96 3.17 -12.87
C LEU A 622 1.59 3.45 -12.24
N PHE A 623 1.15 2.59 -11.33
CA PHE A 623 -0.09 2.80 -10.57
C PHE A 623 -0.02 4.10 -9.75
N LEU A 624 1.09 4.35 -9.05
CA LEU A 624 1.25 5.59 -8.27
C LEU A 624 1.35 6.84 -9.15
N ARG A 625 1.82 6.72 -10.39
CA ARG A 625 1.84 7.85 -11.35
C ARG A 625 0.45 8.36 -11.71
N MET A 626 -0.62 7.58 -11.50
CA MET A 626 -1.99 8.08 -11.62
C MET A 626 -2.32 9.15 -10.56
N ILE A 627 -1.57 9.17 -9.47
CA ILE A 627 -1.84 10.00 -8.30
C ILE A 627 -0.80 11.13 -8.22
N LEU A 628 0.47 10.81 -8.44
CA LEU A 628 1.62 11.69 -8.24
C LEU A 628 2.77 11.30 -9.16
N ILE A 629 3.58 12.27 -9.59
CA ILE A 629 4.79 11.97 -10.36
C ILE A 629 5.80 11.28 -9.44
N VAL A 630 6.04 10.00 -9.69
CA VAL A 630 6.94 9.15 -8.90
C VAL A 630 8.17 8.82 -9.71
N ASP A 631 9.31 9.36 -9.32
CA ASP A 631 10.60 9.05 -9.95
C ASP A 631 11.15 7.69 -9.52
N THR A 632 11.94 7.08 -10.40
CA THR A 632 12.48 5.73 -10.20
C THR A 632 13.46 5.65 -9.03
N PHE A 633 14.28 6.67 -8.84
CA PHE A 633 15.32 6.68 -7.81
C PHE A 633 14.70 6.73 -6.42
N THR A 634 13.79 7.68 -6.17
CA THR A 634 13.10 7.85 -4.88
C THR A 634 12.29 6.62 -4.52
N PHE A 635 11.58 6.03 -5.49
CA PHE A 635 10.80 4.81 -5.24
C PHE A 635 11.68 3.60 -4.87
N ASN A 636 12.78 3.39 -5.60
CA ASN A 636 13.72 2.30 -5.30
C ASN A 636 14.43 2.51 -3.95
N MET A 637 14.76 3.75 -3.62
CA MET A 637 15.31 4.11 -2.31
C MET A 637 14.29 3.81 -1.19
N ALA A 638 13.02 4.14 -1.40
CA ALA A 638 11.96 3.80 -0.45
C ALA A 638 11.83 2.27 -0.25
N ILE A 639 11.89 1.46 -1.33
CA ILE A 639 11.92 -0.01 -1.22
C ILE A 639 13.09 -0.47 -0.35
N ALA A 640 14.28 0.06 -0.59
CA ALA A 640 15.49 -0.34 0.15
C ALA A 640 15.37 -0.01 1.65
N ILE A 641 14.96 1.23 1.99
CA ILE A 641 14.82 1.69 3.37
C ILE A 641 13.74 0.87 4.11
N VAL A 642 12.55 0.74 3.52
CA VAL A 642 11.43 0.01 4.13
C VAL A 642 11.78 -1.47 4.31
N SER A 643 12.40 -2.10 3.29
CA SER A 643 12.84 -3.50 3.37
C SER A 643 13.88 -3.70 4.47
N MET A 644 14.82 -2.76 4.63
CA MET A 644 15.83 -2.82 5.70
C MET A 644 15.18 -2.70 7.09
N ILE A 645 14.29 -1.74 7.29
CA ILE A 645 13.56 -1.55 8.55
C ILE A 645 12.74 -2.81 8.86
N PHE A 646 12.01 -3.34 7.88
CA PHE A 646 11.23 -4.56 8.03
C PHE A 646 12.12 -5.75 8.43
N LEU A 647 13.27 -5.93 7.78
CA LEU A 647 14.21 -7.00 8.08
C LEU A 647 14.76 -6.92 9.51
N VAL A 648 15.03 -5.70 10.00
CA VAL A 648 15.47 -5.48 11.40
C VAL A 648 14.38 -5.89 12.37
N ILE A 649 13.15 -5.41 12.19
CA ILE A 649 12.00 -5.76 13.03
C ILE A 649 11.76 -7.28 13.00
N TYR A 650 11.76 -7.87 11.81
CA TYR A 650 11.58 -9.30 11.61
C TYR A 650 12.66 -10.13 12.33
N THR A 651 13.92 -9.68 12.28
CA THR A 651 15.04 -10.33 12.97
C THR A 651 14.89 -10.26 14.49
N ILE A 652 14.38 -9.15 15.03
CA ILE A 652 14.08 -9.01 16.46
C ILE A 652 13.01 -10.04 16.87
N VAL A 653 11.91 -10.10 16.11
CA VAL A 653 10.83 -11.09 16.33
C VAL A 653 11.36 -12.51 16.27
N TYR A 654 12.17 -12.82 15.27
CA TYR A 654 12.83 -14.12 15.13
C TYR A 654 13.66 -14.47 16.38
N LYS A 655 14.49 -13.55 16.87
CA LYS A 655 15.33 -13.79 18.07
C LYS A 655 14.49 -14.07 19.33
N ILE A 656 13.39 -13.32 19.51
CA ILE A 656 12.49 -13.48 20.66
C ILE A 656 11.81 -14.85 20.59
N THR A 657 11.22 -15.18 19.45
CA THR A 657 10.45 -16.41 19.29
C THR A 657 11.34 -17.66 19.29
N SER A 658 12.55 -17.57 18.73
CA SER A 658 13.54 -18.67 18.78
C SER A 658 13.97 -19.02 20.21
N ARG A 659 14.05 -18.04 21.12
CA ARG A 659 14.36 -18.34 22.54
C ARG A 659 13.29 -19.22 23.18
N GLU A 660 12.02 -18.97 22.91
CA GLU A 660 10.93 -19.80 23.44
C GLU A 660 10.93 -21.20 22.81
N TYR A 661 11.21 -21.31 21.52
CA TYR A 661 11.40 -22.60 20.85
C TYR A 661 12.51 -23.43 21.51
N TYR A 662 13.71 -22.86 21.76
CA TYR A 662 14.81 -23.55 22.41
C TYR A 662 14.48 -23.98 23.83
N LYS A 663 13.73 -23.20 24.62
CA LYS A 663 13.26 -23.57 25.95
C LYS A 663 12.36 -24.81 25.94
N ILE A 664 11.55 -24.98 24.88
CA ILE A 664 10.65 -26.13 24.74
C ILE A 664 11.44 -27.36 24.36
N VAL A 665 12.32 -27.25 23.35
CA VAL A 665 13.09 -28.41 22.86
C VAL A 665 14.07 -28.97 23.92
N ASN A 666 14.68 -28.09 24.72
CA ASN A 666 15.66 -28.45 25.75
C ASN A 666 15.03 -28.79 27.10
N ARG A 667 13.71 -28.77 27.25
CA ARG A 667 13.04 -29.13 28.50
C ARG A 667 13.16 -30.63 28.70
N LYS A 668 14.02 -31.04 29.66
CA LYS A 668 14.04 -32.39 30.20
C LYS A 668 12.78 -32.51 31.07
N ASP A 669 11.84 -33.37 30.69
CA ASP A 669 10.68 -33.73 31.51
C ASP A 669 11.13 -34.58 32.70
#